data_2a33a9abcd6154320881746f676c36df
#
_entry.id   2a33a9abcd6154320881746f676c36df
#
_cell.length_a   1.000
_cell.length_b   1.000
_cell.length_c   1.000
_cell.angle_alpha   90.00
_cell.angle_beta   90.00
_cell.angle_gamma   90.00
#
_symmetry.space_group_name_H-M   'P 1'
#
loop_
_entity.id
_entity.type
_entity.pdbx_description
1 polymer ?
#
loop_
_entity_poly.entity_id
_entity_poly.type
_entity_poly.pdbx_seq_one_letter_code
_entity_poly.pdbx_strand_id
1 'polypeptide(L)'
;MPVITLPDGSQRHFDHPVTVDEVAGSIGAGLRKAALAARLNGKLVDTSHVIATDASLAIVTDKDRDGLEIIRHSTAHLLAQAVKELFPEAQVTIGPVIEDGFYYDFAFKRPFTPEDLAAIEAKMTALAQADQIVNRRVMGRDEAVQFFRSQGEVYKAEIIAGIPEKDEISLYGQGNWVDLCRGPHVPSTGKLKAFKLTKVAGAYWRGDSRNEMLQRIYGTAWPDKKQLEAYLHRLEEAEKRDHRRIGRELDLFHLQEEAPGAVFWHPKGWTVFQALIAYMRERQRAAGYEEVNAPELMDATLWQQSGHLAQFGENMYLTKTPDERLYAIKPMNCPGHVQIFKHGLRSYRELPVRFAEFGKVHRYEPSGALHGLMRVRAFTQDDGHVFVTEDQITSESVAITKLILDIYRDFGFEEVAIKFADRPPKRVGDDAIWDRAEAALTAASDAAGIDYSVNKGEGAFYGPKLEFVLRDAIGRDWQCGTLQVDLNMPERLGAYYIDEHSAKRTPVMLHRAMFGSLERFLAILLEHHAGRLPAWLSPVQAVLMSITDRQEDYVRRITEILQNQGFRVESDLRNEKVGFKIREHTLKRVPYLLVAGDKEVAANTLSVRTRSGKDLGSMVPETFIERLRVELESRGRQSLEG
;
A
#
# COMPACT_ATOMS: atom_id res chain seq x y z
N MET A 1 -29.49 -33.60 -25.53
CA MET A 1 -28.11 -33.80 -26.05
C MET A 1 -27.45 -32.42 -26.06
N PRO A 2 -26.54 -32.12 -25.15
CA PRO A 2 -26.01 -30.77 -25.04
C PRO A 2 -24.96 -30.47 -26.11
N VAL A 3 -25.02 -29.24 -26.64
CA VAL A 3 -23.97 -28.63 -27.47
C VAL A 3 -23.19 -27.66 -26.61
N ILE A 4 -21.89 -27.92 -26.44
CA ILE A 4 -21.03 -27.10 -25.62
C ILE A 4 -20.19 -26.17 -26.51
N THR A 5 -20.38 -24.85 -26.35
CA THR A 5 -19.63 -23.82 -27.07
C THR A 5 -18.42 -23.41 -26.23
N LEU A 6 -17.23 -23.54 -26.80
CA LEU A 6 -15.96 -23.19 -26.15
C LEU A 6 -15.58 -21.71 -26.41
N PRO A 7 -14.62 -21.12 -25.66
CA PRO A 7 -14.25 -19.71 -25.81
C PRO A 7 -13.76 -19.32 -27.20
N ASP A 8 -13.21 -20.25 -27.98
CA ASP A 8 -12.76 -20.06 -29.36
C ASP A 8 -13.89 -20.14 -30.39
N GLY A 9 -15.15 -20.33 -29.93
CA GLY A 9 -16.33 -20.48 -30.76
C GLY A 9 -16.54 -21.91 -31.29
N SER A 10 -15.63 -22.85 -31.05
CA SER A 10 -15.82 -24.25 -31.46
C SER A 10 -16.92 -24.92 -30.62
N GLN A 11 -17.60 -25.89 -31.22
CA GLN A 11 -18.70 -26.63 -30.58
C GLN A 11 -18.36 -28.10 -30.40
N ARG A 12 -18.80 -28.66 -29.26
CA ARG A 12 -18.70 -30.07 -28.94
C ARG A 12 -20.10 -30.62 -28.71
N HIS A 13 -20.45 -31.68 -29.42
CA HIS A 13 -21.74 -32.36 -29.37
C HIS A 13 -21.62 -33.63 -28.53
N PHE A 14 -22.54 -33.81 -27.60
CA PHE A 14 -22.60 -35.02 -26.76
C PHE A 14 -23.99 -35.65 -26.89
N ASP A 15 -24.06 -36.97 -26.85
CA ASP A 15 -25.29 -37.77 -26.97
C ASP A 15 -25.96 -38.06 -25.62
N HIS A 16 -25.35 -37.63 -24.53
CA HIS A 16 -25.81 -37.74 -23.14
C HIS A 16 -25.47 -36.50 -22.33
N PRO A 17 -26.08 -36.26 -21.15
CA PRO A 17 -25.62 -35.26 -20.20
C PRO A 17 -24.16 -35.51 -19.84
N VAL A 18 -23.33 -34.47 -19.92
CA VAL A 18 -21.86 -34.58 -19.83
C VAL A 18 -21.31 -33.78 -18.66
N THR A 19 -20.30 -34.30 -17.99
CA THR A 19 -19.59 -33.54 -16.94
C THR A 19 -18.58 -32.59 -17.54
N VAL A 20 -18.24 -31.54 -16.79
CA VAL A 20 -17.14 -30.60 -17.14
C VAL A 20 -15.82 -31.37 -17.37
N ASP A 21 -15.54 -32.39 -16.55
CA ASP A 21 -14.35 -33.25 -16.68
C ASP A 21 -14.32 -34.01 -18.01
N GLU A 22 -15.46 -34.56 -18.44
CA GLU A 22 -15.59 -35.26 -19.74
C GLU A 22 -15.42 -34.28 -20.90
N VAL A 23 -15.98 -33.07 -20.83
CA VAL A 23 -15.75 -32.02 -21.83
C VAL A 23 -14.27 -31.65 -21.91
N ALA A 24 -13.61 -31.44 -20.78
CA ALA A 24 -12.18 -31.17 -20.74
C ALA A 24 -11.35 -32.30 -21.37
N GLY A 25 -11.75 -33.56 -21.10
CA GLY A 25 -11.18 -34.78 -21.70
C GLY A 25 -11.36 -34.87 -23.22
N SER A 26 -12.50 -34.44 -23.72
CA SER A 26 -12.81 -34.42 -25.18
C SER A 26 -11.97 -33.39 -25.95
N ILE A 27 -11.48 -32.35 -25.26
CA ILE A 27 -10.57 -31.32 -25.79
C ILE A 27 -9.15 -31.87 -25.80
N GLY A 28 -8.71 -32.47 -24.67
CA GLY A 28 -7.40 -33.09 -24.57
C GLY A 28 -7.07 -33.58 -23.15
N ALA A 29 -6.32 -34.67 -23.09
CA ALA A 29 -5.93 -35.30 -21.82
C ALA A 29 -5.11 -34.36 -20.91
N GLY A 30 -4.29 -33.46 -21.49
CA GLY A 30 -3.55 -32.44 -20.76
C GLY A 30 -4.46 -31.41 -20.09
N LEU A 31 -5.50 -30.95 -20.79
CA LEU A 31 -6.47 -30.00 -20.26
C LEU A 31 -7.31 -30.64 -19.14
N ARG A 32 -7.78 -31.89 -19.33
CA ARG A 32 -8.48 -32.66 -18.30
C ARG A 32 -7.64 -32.73 -17.01
N LYS A 33 -6.34 -33.05 -17.15
CA LYS A 33 -5.44 -33.13 -16.03
C LYS A 33 -5.22 -31.75 -15.36
N ALA A 34 -5.25 -30.65 -16.12
CA ALA A 34 -5.04 -29.30 -15.60
C ALA A 34 -6.33 -28.67 -15.04
N ALA A 35 -7.50 -29.16 -15.41
CA ALA A 35 -8.78 -28.61 -15.01
C ALA A 35 -8.96 -28.61 -13.48
N LEU A 36 -9.38 -27.46 -12.94
CA LEU A 36 -9.73 -27.27 -11.53
C LEU A 36 -11.22 -27.03 -11.37
N ALA A 37 -11.85 -26.34 -12.32
CA ALA A 37 -13.27 -26.00 -12.38
C ALA A 37 -13.63 -25.56 -13.80
N ALA A 38 -14.82 -24.99 -14.01
CA ALA A 38 -15.17 -24.31 -15.24
C ALA A 38 -16.10 -23.12 -15.01
N ARG A 39 -16.17 -22.20 -15.98
CA ARG A 39 -17.22 -21.19 -16.12
C ARG A 39 -18.30 -21.70 -17.07
N LEU A 40 -19.47 -22.07 -16.54
CA LEU A 40 -20.65 -22.48 -17.28
C LEU A 40 -21.62 -21.29 -17.39
N ASN A 41 -21.82 -20.76 -18.57
CA ASN A 41 -22.65 -19.56 -18.81
C ASN A 41 -22.24 -18.39 -17.87
N GLY A 42 -20.92 -18.21 -17.65
CA GLY A 42 -20.35 -17.17 -16.78
C GLY A 42 -20.29 -17.54 -15.29
N LYS A 43 -20.94 -18.59 -14.81
CA LYS A 43 -20.93 -19.05 -13.41
C LYS A 43 -19.88 -20.13 -13.19
N LEU A 44 -19.10 -20.02 -12.10
CA LEU A 44 -18.13 -21.05 -11.72
C LEU A 44 -18.82 -22.32 -11.20
N VAL A 45 -18.38 -23.47 -11.69
CA VAL A 45 -18.89 -24.82 -11.32
C VAL A 45 -17.74 -25.82 -11.18
N ASP A 46 -17.95 -26.87 -10.39
CA ASP A 46 -16.98 -27.97 -10.22
C ASP A 46 -16.78 -28.77 -11.51
N THR A 47 -15.66 -29.49 -11.61
CA THR A 47 -15.39 -30.40 -12.73
C THR A 47 -16.39 -31.56 -12.81
N SER A 48 -17.03 -31.94 -11.71
CA SER A 48 -18.06 -32.97 -11.60
C SER A 48 -19.46 -32.48 -11.99
N HIS A 49 -19.65 -31.17 -12.27
CA HIS A 49 -20.95 -30.61 -12.63
C HIS A 49 -21.45 -31.19 -13.94
N VAL A 50 -22.72 -31.70 -13.94
CA VAL A 50 -23.38 -32.30 -15.10
C VAL A 50 -24.08 -31.23 -15.92
N ILE A 51 -23.77 -31.16 -17.21
CA ILE A 51 -24.37 -30.26 -18.19
C ILE A 51 -25.38 -31.06 -19.05
N ALA A 52 -26.65 -30.73 -18.90
CA ALA A 52 -27.74 -31.42 -19.58
C ALA A 52 -28.33 -30.65 -20.78
N THR A 53 -28.00 -29.36 -20.93
CA THR A 53 -28.53 -28.47 -21.98
C THR A 53 -27.38 -27.72 -22.65
N ASP A 54 -27.67 -27.10 -23.79
CA ASP A 54 -26.71 -26.28 -24.51
C ASP A 54 -26.15 -25.16 -23.62
N ALA A 55 -24.83 -24.98 -23.65
CA ALA A 55 -24.16 -24.00 -22.78
C ALA A 55 -22.82 -23.54 -23.34
N SER A 56 -22.38 -22.35 -22.90
CA SER A 56 -21.00 -21.90 -23.05
C SER A 56 -20.15 -22.39 -21.88
N LEU A 57 -18.97 -22.93 -22.18
CA LEU A 57 -18.07 -23.49 -21.17
C LEU A 57 -16.63 -23.04 -21.38
N ALA A 58 -16.00 -22.47 -20.34
CA ALA A 58 -14.57 -22.21 -20.29
C ALA A 58 -13.95 -23.02 -19.15
N ILE A 59 -12.98 -23.88 -19.46
CA ILE A 59 -12.25 -24.65 -18.43
C ILE A 59 -11.31 -23.74 -17.68
N VAL A 60 -11.33 -23.82 -16.36
CA VAL A 60 -10.47 -23.06 -15.44
C VAL A 60 -9.31 -23.94 -14.98
N THR A 61 -8.10 -23.43 -15.10
CA THR A 61 -6.85 -24.11 -14.74
C THR A 61 -6.06 -23.31 -13.68
N ASP A 62 -4.94 -23.83 -13.23
CA ASP A 62 -4.02 -23.15 -12.30
C ASP A 62 -3.33 -21.89 -12.87
N LYS A 63 -3.48 -21.63 -14.17
CA LYS A 63 -2.97 -20.41 -14.84
C LYS A 63 -3.98 -19.26 -14.80
N ASP A 64 -5.21 -19.55 -14.47
CA ASP A 64 -6.29 -18.57 -14.41
C ASP A 64 -6.40 -17.96 -13.01
N ARG A 65 -6.82 -16.70 -12.93
CA ARG A 65 -7.08 -16.03 -11.65
C ARG A 65 -8.08 -16.81 -10.79
N ASP A 66 -9.19 -17.24 -11.41
CA ASP A 66 -10.19 -18.07 -10.72
C ASP A 66 -9.60 -19.39 -10.21
N GLY A 67 -8.66 -19.99 -10.97
CA GLY A 67 -8.00 -21.22 -10.56
C GLY A 67 -7.15 -21.05 -9.31
N LEU A 68 -6.45 -19.93 -9.18
CA LEU A 68 -5.70 -19.59 -7.97
C LEU A 68 -6.63 -19.39 -6.76
N GLU A 69 -7.77 -18.70 -6.94
CA GLU A 69 -8.77 -18.53 -5.89
C GLU A 69 -9.35 -19.87 -5.43
N ILE A 70 -9.62 -20.81 -6.37
CA ILE A 70 -10.12 -22.16 -6.08
C ILE A 70 -9.05 -22.98 -5.32
N ILE A 71 -7.77 -22.87 -5.68
CA ILE A 71 -6.67 -23.52 -4.96
C ILE A 71 -6.63 -23.01 -3.52
N ARG A 72 -6.67 -21.70 -3.31
CA ARG A 72 -6.67 -21.07 -1.97
C ARG A 72 -7.88 -21.50 -1.13
N HIS A 73 -9.06 -21.47 -1.73
CA HIS A 73 -10.30 -21.88 -1.08
C HIS A 73 -10.26 -23.36 -0.67
N SER A 74 -9.83 -24.24 -1.57
CA SER A 74 -9.70 -25.67 -1.28
C SER A 74 -8.60 -25.95 -0.25
N THR A 75 -7.54 -25.15 -0.22
CA THR A 75 -6.50 -25.27 0.80
C THR A 75 -7.00 -24.83 2.18
N ALA A 76 -7.93 -23.86 2.27
CA ALA A 76 -8.59 -23.52 3.53
C ALA A 76 -9.39 -24.71 4.08
N HIS A 77 -10.08 -25.47 3.22
CA HIS A 77 -10.75 -26.71 3.62
C HIS A 77 -9.78 -27.81 4.02
N LEU A 78 -8.63 -27.93 3.35
CA LEU A 78 -7.57 -28.87 3.72
C LEU A 78 -7.01 -28.55 5.12
N LEU A 79 -6.84 -27.24 5.44
CA LEU A 79 -6.49 -26.78 6.76
C LEU A 79 -7.53 -27.20 7.81
N ALA A 80 -8.82 -26.96 7.54
CA ALA A 80 -9.89 -27.30 8.47
C ALA A 80 -9.95 -28.82 8.73
N GLN A 81 -9.81 -29.65 7.71
CA GLN A 81 -9.71 -31.11 7.85
C GLN A 81 -8.50 -31.50 8.72
N ALA A 82 -7.32 -30.94 8.44
CA ALA A 82 -6.10 -31.25 9.19
C ALA A 82 -6.25 -30.89 10.69
N VAL A 83 -6.84 -29.72 10.97
CA VAL A 83 -7.12 -29.30 12.36
C VAL A 83 -8.11 -30.26 13.03
N LYS A 84 -9.21 -30.64 12.39
CA LYS A 84 -10.18 -31.56 12.96
C LYS A 84 -9.61 -32.96 13.23
N GLU A 85 -8.73 -33.46 12.35
CA GLU A 85 -8.11 -34.77 12.56
C GLU A 85 -7.05 -34.77 13.67
N LEU A 86 -6.37 -33.64 13.91
CA LEU A 86 -5.38 -33.51 14.99
C LEU A 86 -6.02 -33.03 16.31
N PHE A 87 -7.03 -32.20 16.23
CA PHE A 87 -7.72 -31.58 17.37
C PHE A 87 -9.23 -31.73 17.23
N PRO A 88 -9.79 -32.91 17.50
CA PRO A 88 -11.22 -33.20 17.28
C PRO A 88 -12.18 -32.26 18.04
N GLU A 89 -11.71 -31.68 19.15
CA GLU A 89 -12.49 -30.73 19.97
C GLU A 89 -12.58 -29.33 19.36
N ALA A 90 -11.67 -28.95 18.43
CA ALA A 90 -11.71 -27.67 17.74
C ALA A 90 -12.95 -27.61 16.85
N GLN A 91 -13.76 -26.55 16.97
CA GLN A 91 -14.91 -26.34 16.10
C GLN A 91 -14.52 -25.45 14.92
N VAL A 92 -14.96 -25.85 13.74
CA VAL A 92 -14.71 -25.11 12.49
C VAL A 92 -15.80 -24.06 12.27
N THR A 93 -15.41 -22.88 11.78
CA THR A 93 -16.37 -21.80 11.51
C THR A 93 -16.37 -21.40 10.01
N ILE A 94 -15.55 -20.45 9.59
CA ILE A 94 -15.47 -19.97 8.21
C ILE A 94 -14.01 -19.89 7.74
N GLY A 95 -13.80 -20.11 6.43
CA GLY A 95 -12.49 -20.10 5.79
C GLY A 95 -12.48 -19.38 4.44
N PRO A 96 -12.58 -18.04 4.39
CA PRO A 96 -12.57 -17.30 3.14
C PRO A 96 -11.17 -17.16 2.55
N VAL A 97 -11.15 -16.93 1.23
CA VAL A 97 -9.95 -16.50 0.49
C VAL A 97 -9.70 -15.02 0.74
N ILE A 98 -8.44 -14.65 0.82
CA ILE A 98 -7.93 -13.27 0.86
C ILE A 98 -6.93 -13.06 -0.29
N GLU A 99 -6.50 -11.83 -0.53
CA GLU A 99 -5.72 -11.44 -1.71
C GLU A 99 -4.54 -12.38 -2.03
N ASP A 100 -3.69 -12.70 -1.05
CA ASP A 100 -2.52 -13.58 -1.24
C ASP A 100 -2.59 -14.88 -0.44
N GLY A 101 -3.79 -15.32 -0.07
CA GLY A 101 -3.93 -16.54 0.72
C GLY A 101 -5.35 -16.84 1.17
N PHE A 102 -5.44 -17.37 2.34
CA PHE A 102 -6.69 -17.76 2.99
C PHE A 102 -6.53 -17.70 4.49
N TYR A 103 -7.63 -17.78 5.21
CA TYR A 103 -7.61 -18.10 6.63
C TYR A 103 -8.75 -19.06 6.96
N TYR A 104 -8.69 -19.64 8.15
CA TYR A 104 -9.79 -20.37 8.73
C TYR A 104 -9.92 -20.08 10.22
N ASP A 105 -11.15 -19.85 10.71
CA ASP A 105 -11.44 -19.52 12.09
C ASP A 105 -11.87 -20.77 12.86
N PHE A 106 -11.32 -20.94 14.06
CA PHE A 106 -11.56 -22.07 14.93
C PHE A 106 -11.94 -21.61 16.34
N ALA A 107 -12.98 -22.22 16.91
CA ALA A 107 -13.22 -22.14 18.36
C ALA A 107 -12.47 -23.30 19.03
N PHE A 108 -11.47 -22.97 19.84
CA PHE A 108 -10.63 -23.97 20.51
C PHE A 108 -10.21 -23.46 21.88
N LYS A 109 -10.22 -24.35 22.91
CA LYS A 109 -10.05 -23.99 24.31
C LYS A 109 -8.67 -23.45 24.69
N ARG A 110 -7.61 -23.83 23.97
CA ARG A 110 -6.27 -23.35 24.18
C ARG A 110 -5.73 -22.64 22.91
N PRO A 111 -4.78 -21.71 23.04
CA PRO A 111 -4.13 -21.13 21.88
C PRO A 111 -3.38 -22.16 21.03
N PHE A 112 -3.43 -22.02 19.71
CA PHE A 112 -2.54 -22.75 18.83
C PHE A 112 -1.12 -22.19 18.96
N THR A 113 -0.15 -23.10 19.06
CA THR A 113 1.27 -22.78 19.18
C THR A 113 1.99 -22.90 17.81
N PRO A 114 3.21 -22.38 17.67
CA PRO A 114 4.02 -22.61 16.46
C PRO A 114 4.24 -24.11 16.14
N GLU A 115 4.37 -24.94 17.16
CA GLU A 115 4.50 -26.39 17.03
C GLU A 115 3.22 -27.02 16.48
N ASP A 116 2.05 -26.53 16.93
CA ASP A 116 0.77 -26.96 16.37
C ASP A 116 0.66 -26.60 14.88
N LEU A 117 1.08 -25.39 14.49
CA LEU A 117 1.08 -24.99 13.08
C LEU A 117 1.96 -25.92 12.23
N ALA A 118 3.14 -26.29 12.74
CA ALA A 118 4.02 -27.22 12.03
C ALA A 118 3.39 -28.62 11.89
N ALA A 119 2.72 -29.12 12.94
CA ALA A 119 2.01 -30.40 12.91
C ALA A 119 0.81 -30.36 11.95
N ILE A 120 0.04 -29.27 11.95
CA ILE A 120 -1.10 -29.06 11.04
C ILE A 120 -0.59 -29.04 9.58
N GLU A 121 0.46 -28.30 9.28
CA GLU A 121 1.04 -28.21 7.93
C GLU A 121 1.55 -29.57 7.43
N ALA A 122 2.21 -30.33 8.30
CA ALA A 122 2.62 -31.71 7.99
C ALA A 122 1.40 -32.61 7.69
N LYS A 123 0.33 -32.49 8.47
CA LYS A 123 -0.91 -33.22 8.24
C LYS A 123 -1.59 -32.81 6.94
N MET A 124 -1.67 -31.52 6.64
CA MET A 124 -2.17 -31.01 5.34
C MET A 124 -1.38 -31.61 4.18
N THR A 125 -0.06 -31.70 4.30
CA THR A 125 0.81 -32.31 3.27
C THR A 125 0.46 -33.78 3.06
N ALA A 126 0.26 -34.55 4.13
CA ALA A 126 -0.15 -35.95 4.05
C ALA A 126 -1.53 -36.12 3.39
N LEU A 127 -2.50 -35.26 3.75
CA LEU A 127 -3.83 -35.25 3.13
C LEU A 127 -3.81 -34.87 1.65
N ALA A 128 -2.96 -33.92 1.25
CA ALA A 128 -2.76 -33.56 -0.15
C ALA A 128 -2.16 -34.73 -0.95
N GLN A 129 -1.16 -35.42 -0.39
CA GLN A 129 -0.53 -36.59 -1.01
C GLN A 129 -1.48 -37.79 -1.14
N ALA A 130 -2.45 -37.90 -0.24
CA ALA A 130 -3.46 -38.95 -0.31
C ALA A 130 -4.43 -38.80 -1.51
N ASP A 131 -4.40 -37.66 -2.19
CA ASP A 131 -5.18 -37.35 -3.41
C ASP A 131 -6.68 -37.72 -3.30
N GLN A 132 -7.30 -37.32 -2.19
CA GLN A 132 -8.68 -37.60 -1.90
C GLN A 132 -9.60 -36.84 -2.84
N ILE A 133 -10.60 -37.53 -3.43
CA ILE A 133 -11.60 -36.92 -4.31
C ILE A 133 -12.46 -35.95 -3.50
N VAL A 134 -12.72 -34.77 -4.05
CA VAL A 134 -13.61 -33.77 -3.47
C VAL A 134 -15.00 -33.91 -4.10
N ASN A 135 -15.99 -34.21 -3.26
CA ASN A 135 -17.36 -34.48 -3.69
C ASN A 135 -18.32 -33.40 -3.20
N ARG A 136 -19.11 -32.82 -4.09
CA ARG A 136 -20.20 -31.90 -3.76
C ARG A 136 -21.50 -32.69 -3.57
N ARG A 137 -22.27 -32.35 -2.52
CA ARG A 137 -23.63 -32.82 -2.32
C ARG A 137 -24.53 -31.68 -1.86
N VAL A 138 -25.80 -31.73 -2.25
CA VAL A 138 -26.84 -30.84 -1.75
C VAL A 138 -27.61 -31.55 -0.65
N MET A 139 -27.96 -30.81 0.41
CA MET A 139 -28.66 -31.34 1.57
C MET A 139 -29.79 -30.39 1.97
N GLY A 140 -30.90 -30.93 2.46
CA GLY A 140 -31.97 -30.12 3.03
C GLY A 140 -31.49 -29.33 4.24
N ARG A 141 -32.02 -28.12 4.45
CA ARG A 141 -31.57 -27.22 5.52
C ARG A 141 -31.62 -27.87 6.90
N ASP A 142 -32.76 -28.43 7.28
CA ASP A 142 -32.95 -29.06 8.58
C ASP A 142 -32.06 -30.29 8.76
N GLU A 143 -31.91 -31.07 7.70
CA GLU A 143 -30.99 -32.20 7.68
C GLU A 143 -29.54 -31.77 7.85
N ALA A 144 -29.11 -30.70 7.17
CA ALA A 144 -27.76 -30.13 7.30
C ALA A 144 -27.50 -29.59 8.72
N VAL A 145 -28.46 -28.89 9.33
CA VAL A 145 -28.36 -28.41 10.71
C VAL A 145 -28.22 -29.59 11.69
N GLN A 146 -29.04 -30.65 11.52
CA GLN A 146 -28.94 -31.84 12.38
C GLN A 146 -27.61 -32.57 12.16
N PHE A 147 -27.16 -32.69 10.91
CA PHE A 147 -25.89 -33.30 10.57
C PHE A 147 -24.72 -32.62 11.30
N PHE A 148 -24.57 -31.30 11.20
CA PHE A 148 -23.48 -30.58 11.85
C PHE A 148 -23.62 -30.58 13.38
N ARG A 149 -24.83 -30.51 13.91
CA ARG A 149 -25.05 -30.66 15.38
C ARG A 149 -24.61 -32.03 15.91
N SER A 150 -24.89 -33.09 15.15
CA SER A 150 -24.47 -34.45 15.50
C SER A 150 -22.95 -34.64 15.49
N GLN A 151 -22.24 -33.81 14.70
CA GLN A 151 -20.78 -33.77 14.66
C GLN A 151 -20.15 -32.82 15.72
N GLY A 152 -20.98 -32.15 16.55
CA GLY A 152 -20.52 -31.16 17.51
C GLY A 152 -20.18 -29.79 16.93
N GLU A 153 -20.45 -29.56 15.61
CA GLU A 153 -20.14 -28.33 14.90
C GLU A 153 -21.26 -27.29 15.05
N VAL A 154 -21.33 -26.68 16.25
CA VAL A 154 -22.41 -25.73 16.61
C VAL A 154 -22.41 -24.49 15.72
N TYR A 155 -21.23 -23.95 15.43
CA TYR A 155 -21.09 -22.75 14.57
C TYR A 155 -21.56 -23.00 13.14
N LYS A 156 -21.28 -24.18 12.56
CA LYS A 156 -21.78 -24.54 11.22
C LYS A 156 -23.31 -24.64 11.21
N ALA A 157 -23.90 -25.24 12.23
CA ALA A 157 -25.35 -25.29 12.35
C ALA A 157 -25.98 -23.88 12.47
N GLU A 158 -25.34 -22.97 13.21
CA GLU A 158 -25.77 -21.58 13.33
C GLU A 158 -25.64 -20.80 12.00
N ILE A 159 -24.54 -21.02 11.25
CA ILE A 159 -24.35 -20.41 9.93
C ILE A 159 -25.48 -20.85 9.00
N ILE A 160 -25.78 -22.18 8.93
CA ILE A 160 -26.82 -22.72 8.06
C ILE A 160 -28.19 -22.13 8.40
N ALA A 161 -28.51 -22.00 9.68
CA ALA A 161 -29.77 -21.40 10.11
C ALA A 161 -29.92 -19.92 9.68
N GLY A 162 -28.82 -19.21 9.47
CA GLY A 162 -28.79 -17.82 9.00
C GLY A 162 -28.75 -17.63 7.48
N ILE A 163 -28.61 -18.71 6.68
CA ILE A 163 -28.62 -18.63 5.21
C ILE A 163 -30.06 -18.38 4.74
N PRO A 164 -30.34 -17.47 3.76
CA PRO A 164 -31.67 -17.23 3.23
C PRO A 164 -32.37 -18.52 2.75
N GLU A 165 -33.69 -18.64 2.97
CA GLU A 165 -34.45 -19.87 2.64
C GLU A 165 -34.34 -20.29 1.20
N LYS A 166 -34.23 -19.34 0.27
CA LYS A 166 -34.12 -19.57 -1.17
C LYS A 166 -32.76 -20.13 -1.61
N ASP A 167 -31.74 -20.05 -0.73
CA ASP A 167 -30.38 -20.47 -1.09
C ASP A 167 -30.20 -21.96 -0.81
N GLU A 168 -29.57 -22.64 -1.76
CA GLU A 168 -29.22 -24.06 -1.70
C GLU A 168 -28.13 -24.30 -0.65
N ILE A 169 -28.28 -25.33 0.16
CA ILE A 169 -27.26 -25.77 1.10
C ILE A 169 -26.41 -26.85 0.44
N SER A 170 -25.18 -26.50 0.11
CA SER A 170 -24.20 -27.42 -0.45
C SER A 170 -23.09 -27.76 0.54
N LEU A 171 -22.69 -29.02 0.51
CA LEU A 171 -21.64 -29.58 1.33
C LEU A 171 -20.54 -30.16 0.44
N TYR A 172 -19.31 -30.04 0.88
CA TYR A 172 -18.15 -30.63 0.20
C TYR A 172 -17.45 -31.61 1.13
N GLY A 173 -17.31 -32.85 0.64
CA GLY A 173 -16.63 -33.93 1.35
C GLY A 173 -15.29 -34.24 0.73
N GLN A 174 -14.29 -34.48 1.56
CA GLN A 174 -12.97 -34.98 1.20
C GLN A 174 -12.52 -36.04 2.23
N GLY A 175 -12.33 -37.28 1.76
CA GLY A 175 -12.13 -38.40 2.65
C GLY A 175 -13.32 -38.58 3.62
N ASN A 176 -13.05 -38.63 4.92
CA ASN A 176 -14.08 -38.77 5.98
C ASN A 176 -14.56 -37.44 6.55
N TRP A 177 -14.09 -36.30 6.02
CA TRP A 177 -14.46 -34.98 6.50
C TRP A 177 -15.39 -34.26 5.53
N VAL A 178 -16.33 -33.48 6.07
CA VAL A 178 -17.34 -32.75 5.30
C VAL A 178 -17.48 -31.34 5.86
N ASP A 179 -17.56 -30.35 4.96
CA ASP A 179 -17.80 -28.96 5.32
C ASP A 179 -18.94 -28.31 4.54
N LEU A 180 -19.53 -27.28 5.13
CA LEU A 180 -20.50 -26.38 4.49
C LEU A 180 -19.76 -25.43 3.56
N CYS A 181 -20.08 -25.46 2.27
CA CYS A 181 -19.46 -24.54 1.32
C CYS A 181 -20.30 -24.36 0.05
N ARG A 182 -20.16 -23.19 -0.60
CA ARG A 182 -20.77 -22.90 -1.90
C ARG A 182 -19.95 -23.42 -3.08
N GLY A 183 -18.65 -23.65 -2.88
CA GLY A 183 -17.71 -24.05 -3.92
C GLY A 183 -17.43 -22.95 -4.97
N PRO A 184 -16.86 -23.33 -6.15
CA PRO A 184 -16.33 -24.66 -6.43
C PRO A 184 -15.02 -24.98 -5.72
N HIS A 185 -14.65 -26.25 -5.72
CA HIS A 185 -13.39 -26.77 -5.20
C HIS A 185 -12.59 -27.52 -6.26
N VAL A 186 -11.30 -27.75 -5.98
CA VAL A 186 -10.48 -28.62 -6.81
C VAL A 186 -11.06 -30.06 -6.85
N PRO A 187 -10.86 -30.82 -7.95
CA PRO A 187 -11.41 -32.16 -8.08
C PRO A 187 -10.84 -33.18 -7.08
N SER A 188 -9.62 -32.95 -6.59
CA SER A 188 -9.01 -33.78 -5.55
C SER A 188 -7.95 -33.00 -4.76
N THR A 189 -7.65 -33.45 -3.52
CA THR A 189 -6.65 -32.82 -2.66
C THR A 189 -5.24 -32.84 -3.25
N GLY A 190 -4.93 -33.76 -4.17
CA GLY A 190 -3.64 -33.85 -4.88
C GLY A 190 -3.36 -32.67 -5.81
N LYS A 191 -4.36 -31.80 -6.08
CA LYS A 191 -4.15 -30.52 -6.78
C LYS A 191 -3.51 -29.45 -5.91
N LEU A 192 -3.53 -29.61 -4.60
CA LEU A 192 -3.03 -28.65 -3.60
C LEU A 192 -1.55 -28.94 -3.28
N LYS A 193 -0.64 -28.43 -4.11
CA LYS A 193 0.78 -28.83 -4.13
C LYS A 193 1.71 -27.92 -3.32
N ALA A 194 1.35 -26.65 -3.16
CA ALA A 194 2.23 -25.63 -2.61
C ALA A 194 1.46 -24.69 -1.69
N PHE A 195 1.62 -24.86 -0.39
CA PHE A 195 0.97 -24.03 0.64
C PHE A 195 1.89 -23.84 1.84
N LYS A 196 1.61 -22.83 2.63
CA LYS A 196 2.31 -22.52 3.88
C LYS A 196 1.36 -21.90 4.88
N LEU A 197 1.37 -22.35 6.13
CA LEU A 197 0.73 -21.65 7.24
C LEU A 197 1.64 -20.52 7.73
N THR A 198 1.08 -19.34 7.99
CA THR A 198 1.90 -18.14 8.25
C THR A 198 1.81 -17.64 9.68
N LYS A 199 0.60 -17.52 10.24
CA LYS A 199 0.41 -16.99 11.60
C LYS A 199 -0.93 -17.38 12.19
N VAL A 200 -1.05 -17.22 13.53
CA VAL A 200 -2.31 -17.26 14.27
C VAL A 200 -2.64 -15.86 14.77
N ALA A 201 -3.92 -15.49 14.77
CA ALA A 201 -4.43 -14.25 15.36
C ALA A 201 -5.79 -14.49 16.02
N GLY A 202 -6.16 -13.63 16.97
CA GLY A 202 -7.53 -13.60 17.50
C GLY A 202 -8.50 -12.96 16.49
N ALA A 203 -9.74 -13.45 16.44
CA ALA A 203 -10.82 -12.86 15.68
C ALA A 203 -12.15 -13.04 16.41
N TYR A 204 -12.96 -11.99 16.55
CA TYR A 204 -14.27 -12.13 17.17
C TYR A 204 -15.27 -12.78 16.22
N TRP A 205 -16.07 -13.70 16.74
CA TRP A 205 -17.15 -14.32 15.98
C TRP A 205 -18.06 -13.28 15.34
N ARG A 206 -18.27 -13.38 14.02
CA ARG A 206 -19.02 -12.41 13.20
C ARG A 206 -18.49 -10.97 13.24
N GLY A 207 -17.23 -10.78 13.65
CA GLY A 207 -16.62 -9.45 13.73
C GLY A 207 -17.11 -8.55 14.87
N ASP A 208 -17.92 -9.05 15.77
CA ASP A 208 -18.46 -8.31 16.92
C ASP A 208 -17.62 -8.61 18.18
N SER A 209 -16.99 -7.58 18.74
CA SER A 209 -16.15 -7.69 19.94
C SER A 209 -16.86 -8.18 21.21
N ARG A 210 -18.20 -8.24 21.19
CA ARG A 210 -19.02 -8.79 22.28
C ARG A 210 -19.16 -10.31 22.19
N ASN A 211 -18.84 -10.91 21.04
CA ASN A 211 -18.90 -12.34 20.84
C ASN A 211 -17.60 -13.03 21.26
N GLU A 212 -17.61 -14.36 21.26
CA GLU A 212 -16.46 -15.19 21.58
C GLU A 212 -15.28 -14.90 20.64
N MET A 213 -14.07 -14.89 21.23
CA MET A 213 -12.84 -14.76 20.48
C MET A 213 -12.42 -16.12 19.92
N LEU A 214 -12.40 -16.22 18.60
CA LEU A 214 -11.92 -17.38 17.86
C LEU A 214 -10.43 -17.23 17.56
N GLN A 215 -9.83 -18.33 17.11
CA GLN A 215 -8.45 -18.37 16.65
C GLN A 215 -8.43 -18.48 15.14
N ARG A 216 -7.82 -17.52 14.48
CA ARG A 216 -7.68 -17.43 13.03
C ARG A 216 -6.31 -17.91 12.59
N ILE A 217 -6.26 -19.01 11.88
CA ILE A 217 -5.03 -19.51 11.26
C ILE A 217 -4.97 -18.99 9.83
N TYR A 218 -3.91 -18.25 9.50
CA TYR A 218 -3.62 -17.75 8.16
C TYR A 218 -2.71 -18.70 7.40
N GLY A 219 -2.95 -18.80 6.10
CA GLY A 219 -2.09 -19.53 5.18
C GLY A 219 -2.09 -18.91 3.79
N THR A 220 -1.16 -19.38 2.97
CA THR A 220 -1.07 -19.04 1.55
C THR A 220 -1.00 -20.31 0.73
N ALA A 221 -1.52 -20.28 -0.51
CA ALA A 221 -1.43 -21.40 -1.45
C ALA A 221 -1.20 -20.90 -2.88
N TRP A 222 -0.41 -21.66 -3.62
CA TRP A 222 0.08 -21.33 -4.95
C TRP A 222 0.04 -22.54 -5.87
N PRO A 223 -0.04 -22.35 -7.21
CA PRO A 223 -0.07 -23.46 -8.17
C PRO A 223 1.12 -24.41 -8.07
N ASP A 224 2.30 -23.89 -7.73
CA ASP A 224 3.55 -24.64 -7.62
C ASP A 224 4.50 -24.08 -6.54
N LYS A 225 5.54 -24.88 -6.22
CA LYS A 225 6.53 -24.52 -5.20
C LYS A 225 7.33 -23.27 -5.56
N LYS A 226 7.64 -23.03 -6.85
CA LYS A 226 8.43 -21.88 -7.29
C LYS A 226 7.69 -20.58 -6.98
N GLN A 227 6.38 -20.53 -7.24
CA GLN A 227 5.56 -19.36 -6.94
C GLN A 227 5.40 -19.15 -5.42
N LEU A 228 5.24 -20.25 -4.64
CA LEU A 228 5.22 -20.17 -3.19
C LEU A 228 6.56 -19.64 -2.64
N GLU A 229 7.69 -20.16 -3.10
CA GLU A 229 9.01 -19.72 -2.68
C GLU A 229 9.26 -18.24 -3.03
N ALA A 230 8.86 -17.82 -4.23
CA ALA A 230 8.94 -16.42 -4.65
C ALA A 230 8.10 -15.51 -3.74
N TYR A 231 6.89 -15.95 -3.36
CA TYR A 231 6.03 -15.21 -2.43
C TYR A 231 6.65 -15.12 -1.02
N LEU A 232 7.14 -16.24 -0.48
CA LEU A 232 7.76 -16.27 0.84
C LEU A 232 9.04 -15.42 0.89
N HIS A 233 9.85 -15.47 -0.17
CA HIS A 233 11.01 -14.59 -0.30
C HIS A 233 10.61 -13.10 -0.32
N ARG A 234 9.54 -12.75 -1.06
CA ARG A 234 9.00 -11.37 -1.07
C ARG A 234 8.54 -10.93 0.32
N LEU A 235 7.89 -11.81 1.10
CA LEU A 235 7.50 -11.50 2.48
C LEU A 235 8.72 -11.29 3.39
N GLU A 236 9.73 -12.14 3.28
CA GLU A 236 10.96 -12.00 4.05
C GLU A 236 11.70 -10.69 3.71
N GLU A 237 11.80 -10.36 2.43
CA GLU A 237 12.36 -9.08 1.98
C GLU A 237 11.53 -7.89 2.47
N ALA A 238 10.19 -7.99 2.46
CA ALA A 238 9.33 -6.96 3.02
C ALA A 238 9.57 -6.73 4.51
N GLU A 239 9.74 -7.80 5.29
CA GLU A 239 10.05 -7.70 6.73
C GLU A 239 11.44 -7.09 6.98
N LYS A 240 12.46 -7.48 6.19
CA LYS A 240 13.80 -6.88 6.27
C LYS A 240 13.79 -5.39 5.96
N ARG A 241 12.87 -4.95 5.10
CA ARG A 241 12.73 -3.56 4.64
C ARG A 241 11.73 -2.74 5.45
N ASP A 242 11.08 -3.32 6.45
CA ASP A 242 10.09 -2.62 7.27
C ASP A 242 10.65 -1.32 7.85
N HIS A 243 10.03 -0.18 7.51
CA HIS A 243 10.48 1.15 7.91
C HIS A 243 10.53 1.34 9.42
N ARG A 244 9.71 0.60 10.20
CA ARG A 244 9.70 0.65 11.67
C ARG A 244 10.98 0.02 12.24
N ARG A 245 11.43 -1.07 11.64
CA ARG A 245 12.70 -1.73 11.97
C ARG A 245 13.87 -0.86 11.55
N ILE A 246 13.89 -0.39 10.30
CA ILE A 246 14.94 0.49 9.77
C ILE A 246 15.02 1.79 10.57
N GLY A 247 13.87 2.40 10.89
CA GLY A 247 13.80 3.62 11.68
C GLY A 247 14.44 3.47 13.06
N ARG A 248 14.21 2.33 13.71
CA ARG A 248 14.85 2.00 15.00
C ARG A 248 16.35 1.73 14.85
N GLU A 249 16.76 0.92 13.86
CA GLU A 249 18.17 0.60 13.62
C GLU A 249 19.02 1.85 13.30
N LEU A 250 18.44 2.81 12.59
CA LEU A 250 19.10 4.05 12.17
C LEU A 250 18.84 5.24 13.11
N ASP A 251 18.07 5.03 14.17
CA ASP A 251 17.72 6.07 15.15
C ASP A 251 17.01 7.29 14.50
N LEU A 252 15.95 7.03 13.70
CA LEU A 252 15.26 8.07 12.95
C LEU A 252 14.03 8.61 13.67
N PHE A 253 13.23 7.75 14.29
CA PHE A 253 11.98 8.11 14.96
C PHE A 253 11.49 7.01 15.90
N HIS A 254 10.53 7.36 16.76
CA HIS A 254 9.72 6.38 17.50
C HIS A 254 8.25 6.82 17.59
N LEU A 255 7.42 5.88 18.01
CA LEU A 255 6.00 6.05 18.31
C LEU A 255 5.75 5.57 19.74
N GLN A 256 4.88 6.25 20.48
CA GLN A 256 4.56 5.91 21.87
C GLN A 256 3.09 6.15 22.22
N GLU A 257 2.66 5.64 23.36
CA GLU A 257 1.24 5.60 23.76
C GLU A 257 0.65 6.99 24.07
N GLU A 258 1.47 7.94 24.54
CA GLU A 258 1.00 9.29 24.86
C GLU A 258 0.60 10.11 23.63
N ALA A 259 1.05 9.69 22.44
CA ALA A 259 0.72 10.34 21.17
C ALA A 259 0.43 9.30 20.07
N PRO A 260 -0.65 8.50 20.18
CA PRO A 260 -0.92 7.41 19.27
C PRO A 260 -1.17 7.92 17.84
N GLY A 261 -0.34 7.44 16.91
CA GLY A 261 -0.38 7.89 15.52
C GLY A 261 0.28 9.24 15.26
N ALA A 262 1.09 9.76 16.19
CA ALA A 262 1.97 10.89 15.98
C ALA A 262 3.44 10.48 16.14
N VAL A 263 4.33 11.09 15.37
CA VAL A 263 5.73 10.67 15.24
C VAL A 263 6.63 11.55 16.10
N PHE A 264 7.49 10.92 16.91
CA PHE A 264 8.60 11.58 17.58
C PHE A 264 9.86 11.46 16.71
N TRP A 265 10.27 12.54 16.08
CA TRP A 265 11.43 12.57 15.21
C TRP A 265 12.73 12.72 15.99
N HIS A 266 13.70 11.82 15.75
CA HIS A 266 15.05 11.97 16.26
C HIS A 266 15.88 12.89 15.33
N PRO A 267 17.02 13.41 15.75
CA PRO A 267 17.80 14.36 14.94
C PRO A 267 18.10 13.87 13.52
N LYS A 268 18.46 12.60 13.35
CA LYS A 268 18.73 12.00 12.03
C LYS A 268 17.49 11.89 11.17
N GLY A 269 16.38 11.44 11.74
CA GLY A 269 15.09 11.36 11.04
C GLY A 269 14.58 12.74 10.64
N TRP A 270 14.70 13.72 11.55
CA TRP A 270 14.33 15.10 11.26
C TRP A 270 15.19 15.71 10.16
N THR A 271 16.47 15.39 10.10
CA THR A 271 17.37 15.82 9.01
C THR A 271 16.87 15.30 7.65
N VAL A 272 16.50 14.03 7.55
CA VAL A 272 15.93 13.47 6.30
C VAL A 272 14.61 14.15 5.95
N PHE A 273 13.74 14.35 6.94
CA PHE A 273 12.46 15.03 6.76
C PHE A 273 12.64 16.46 6.23
N GLN A 274 13.58 17.23 6.78
CA GLN A 274 13.90 18.57 6.30
C GLN A 274 14.53 18.56 4.89
N ALA A 275 15.30 17.54 4.54
CA ALA A 275 15.84 17.39 3.18
C ALA A 275 14.72 17.17 2.14
N LEU A 276 13.66 16.42 2.49
CA LEU A 276 12.47 16.26 1.65
C LEU A 276 11.73 17.59 1.46
N ILE A 277 11.55 18.36 2.54
CA ILE A 277 10.93 19.69 2.50
C ILE A 277 11.75 20.64 1.62
N ALA A 278 13.07 20.69 1.83
CA ALA A 278 13.94 21.57 1.06
C ALA A 278 13.90 21.26 -0.44
N TYR A 279 13.96 19.98 -0.80
CA TYR A 279 13.82 19.53 -2.18
C TYR A 279 12.48 19.95 -2.78
N MET A 280 11.38 19.65 -2.10
CA MET A 280 10.04 19.96 -2.60
C MET A 280 9.82 21.48 -2.72
N ARG A 281 10.32 22.27 -1.77
CA ARG A 281 10.26 23.74 -1.80
C ARG A 281 10.98 24.30 -3.03
N GLU A 282 12.15 23.76 -3.38
CA GLU A 282 12.89 24.11 -4.59
C GLU A 282 12.06 23.83 -5.85
N ARG A 283 11.47 22.61 -5.94
CA ARG A 283 10.66 22.18 -7.08
C ARG A 283 9.37 23.02 -7.24
N GLN A 284 8.69 23.30 -6.13
CA GLN A 284 7.47 24.13 -6.10
C GLN A 284 7.77 25.57 -6.52
N ARG A 285 8.86 26.16 -6.00
CA ARG A 285 9.26 27.51 -6.38
C ARG A 285 9.60 27.60 -7.88
N ALA A 286 10.33 26.62 -8.41
CA ALA A 286 10.63 26.55 -9.85
C ALA A 286 9.38 26.41 -10.72
N ALA A 287 8.32 25.79 -10.21
CA ALA A 287 7.02 25.66 -10.87
C ALA A 287 6.07 26.85 -10.63
N GLY A 288 6.53 27.93 -9.98
CA GLY A 288 5.78 29.16 -9.76
C GLY A 288 4.75 29.08 -8.62
N TYR A 289 4.96 28.23 -7.64
CA TYR A 289 4.13 28.19 -6.42
C TYR A 289 4.64 29.19 -5.38
N GLU A 290 3.70 29.84 -4.73
CA GLU A 290 3.92 30.67 -3.55
C GLU A 290 3.66 29.86 -2.28
N GLU A 291 4.67 29.78 -1.38
CA GLU A 291 4.52 29.08 -0.11
C GLU A 291 3.70 29.92 0.86
N VAL A 292 2.64 29.32 1.41
CA VAL A 292 1.72 29.92 2.39
C VAL A 292 1.65 29.05 3.64
N ASN A 293 1.04 29.59 4.71
CA ASN A 293 0.77 28.83 5.93
C ASN A 293 -0.57 29.24 6.52
N ALA A 294 -1.48 28.27 6.66
CA ALA A 294 -2.80 28.46 7.25
C ALA A 294 -2.83 27.98 8.71
N PRO A 295 -3.64 28.61 9.59
CA PRO A 295 -3.75 28.18 10.99
C PRO A 295 -4.15 26.70 11.13
N GLU A 296 -3.60 26.00 12.13
CA GLU A 296 -3.93 24.61 12.41
C GLU A 296 -5.30 24.47 13.10
N LEU A 297 -5.64 25.41 13.98
CA LEU A 297 -6.88 25.44 14.75
C LEU A 297 -7.80 26.55 14.23
N MET A 298 -8.96 26.19 13.72
CA MET A 298 -9.94 27.11 13.13
C MET A 298 -11.34 26.82 13.63
N ASP A 299 -12.20 27.85 13.62
CA ASP A 299 -13.61 27.76 14.02
C ASP A 299 -14.36 26.73 13.15
N ALA A 300 -15.21 25.93 13.79
CA ALA A 300 -15.95 24.84 13.13
C ALA A 300 -16.90 25.33 12.02
N THR A 301 -17.30 26.61 12.02
CA THR A 301 -18.15 27.19 10.96
C THR A 301 -17.50 27.13 9.59
N LEU A 302 -16.17 27.29 9.49
CA LEU A 302 -15.44 27.15 8.23
C LEU A 302 -15.56 25.73 7.67
N TRP A 303 -15.47 24.75 8.54
CA TRP A 303 -15.57 23.32 8.19
C TRP A 303 -17.01 22.91 7.86
N GLN A 304 -17.98 23.56 8.45
CA GLN A 304 -19.40 23.39 8.12
C GLN A 304 -19.71 23.97 6.73
N GLN A 305 -19.26 25.19 6.45
CA GLN A 305 -19.44 25.85 5.15
C GLN A 305 -18.78 25.05 4.01
N SER A 306 -17.57 24.60 4.18
CA SER A 306 -16.84 23.80 3.19
C SER A 306 -17.38 22.38 3.00
N GLY A 307 -18.23 21.88 3.91
CA GLY A 307 -18.81 20.54 3.88
C GLY A 307 -17.97 19.46 4.59
N HIS A 308 -16.78 19.79 5.07
CA HIS A 308 -15.91 18.82 5.75
C HIS A 308 -16.57 18.23 7.00
N LEU A 309 -17.22 19.06 7.82
CA LEU A 309 -17.84 18.59 9.05
C LEU A 309 -18.96 17.57 8.79
N ALA A 310 -19.73 17.72 7.71
CA ALA A 310 -20.80 16.81 7.34
C ALA A 310 -20.31 15.51 6.69
N GLN A 311 -19.24 15.57 5.88
CA GLN A 311 -18.77 14.43 5.09
C GLN A 311 -17.59 13.68 5.75
N PHE A 312 -16.84 14.37 6.62
CA PHE A 312 -15.58 13.90 7.19
C PHE A 312 -15.51 14.07 8.72
N GLY A 313 -16.60 14.48 9.36
CA GLY A 313 -16.63 14.84 10.79
C GLY A 313 -16.17 13.74 11.74
N GLU A 314 -16.43 12.48 11.43
CA GLU A 314 -15.97 11.31 12.23
C GLU A 314 -14.43 11.20 12.32
N ASN A 315 -13.73 11.76 11.34
CA ASN A 315 -12.27 11.79 11.30
C ASN A 315 -11.66 13.11 11.79
N MET A 316 -12.46 14.04 12.31
CA MET A 316 -11.98 15.35 12.76
C MET A 316 -11.77 15.39 14.26
N TYR A 317 -10.68 16.05 14.68
CA TYR A 317 -10.49 16.44 16.08
C TYR A 317 -11.22 17.75 16.34
N LEU A 318 -12.21 17.70 17.23
CA LEU A 318 -13.00 18.83 17.65
C LEU A 318 -12.69 19.18 19.10
N THR A 319 -12.64 20.48 19.42
CA THR A 319 -12.44 20.98 20.77
C THR A 319 -13.36 22.17 21.04
N LYS A 320 -13.75 22.33 22.29
CA LYS A 320 -14.50 23.51 22.76
C LYS A 320 -13.61 24.40 23.61
N THR A 321 -13.74 25.69 23.37
CA THR A 321 -13.11 26.71 24.20
C THR A 321 -13.94 26.99 25.46
N PRO A 322 -13.38 27.67 26.49
CA PRO A 322 -14.13 28.04 27.72
C PRO A 322 -15.39 28.87 27.46
N ASP A 323 -15.46 29.59 26.34
CA ASP A 323 -16.63 30.35 25.88
C ASP A 323 -17.58 29.54 24.98
N GLU A 324 -17.50 28.19 25.05
CA GLU A 324 -18.34 27.21 24.35
C GLU A 324 -18.23 27.24 22.80
N ARG A 325 -17.26 27.93 22.23
CA ARG A 325 -17.06 27.93 20.78
C ARG A 325 -16.41 26.62 20.34
N LEU A 326 -16.92 26.05 19.25
CA LEU A 326 -16.41 24.81 18.67
C LEU A 326 -15.30 25.13 17.66
N TYR A 327 -14.15 24.54 17.86
CA TYR A 327 -13.00 24.60 16.97
C TYR A 327 -12.64 23.21 16.45
N ALA A 328 -12.00 23.17 15.29
CA ALA A 328 -11.43 21.93 14.73
C ALA A 328 -9.96 22.11 14.44
N ILE A 329 -9.17 21.09 14.73
CA ILE A 329 -7.82 20.97 14.20
C ILE A 329 -7.95 20.58 12.73
N LYS A 330 -7.31 21.30 11.83
CA LYS A 330 -7.48 21.11 10.37
C LYS A 330 -7.18 19.68 9.93
N PRO A 331 -8.13 18.98 9.27
CA PRO A 331 -7.89 17.69 8.64
C PRO A 331 -7.32 17.82 7.22
N MET A 332 -7.42 19.02 6.63
CA MET A 332 -7.00 19.40 5.28
C MET A 332 -6.63 20.89 5.24
N ASN A 333 -5.86 21.32 4.23
CA ASN A 333 -5.42 22.71 4.10
C ASN A 333 -6.33 23.55 3.18
N CYS A 334 -7.15 22.90 2.34
CA CYS A 334 -7.92 23.55 1.28
C CYS A 334 -8.81 24.72 1.73
N PRO A 335 -9.62 24.65 2.82
CA PRO A 335 -10.41 25.81 3.23
C PRO A 335 -9.54 27.00 3.67
N GLY A 336 -8.39 26.74 4.28
CA GLY A 336 -7.41 27.78 4.65
C GLY A 336 -6.87 28.52 3.43
N HIS A 337 -6.50 27.80 2.38
CA HIS A 337 -6.01 28.41 1.13
C HIS A 337 -7.09 29.22 0.41
N VAL A 338 -8.36 28.79 0.48
CA VAL A 338 -9.47 29.58 -0.03
C VAL A 338 -9.60 30.91 0.74
N GLN A 339 -9.41 30.91 2.07
CA GLN A 339 -9.43 32.15 2.85
C GLN A 339 -8.28 33.10 2.46
N ILE A 340 -7.08 32.57 2.19
CA ILE A 340 -5.93 33.37 1.70
C ILE A 340 -6.25 33.94 0.31
N PHE A 341 -6.80 33.12 -0.60
CA PHE A 341 -7.20 33.58 -1.94
C PHE A 341 -8.22 34.73 -1.87
N LYS A 342 -9.18 34.67 -0.96
CA LYS A 342 -10.24 35.68 -0.76
C LYS A 342 -9.74 36.98 -0.13
N HIS A 343 -8.56 36.98 0.47
CA HIS A 343 -8.03 38.18 1.12
C HIS A 343 -7.54 39.19 0.09
N GLY A 344 -8.45 39.90 -0.52
CA GLY A 344 -8.19 40.87 -1.56
C GLY A 344 -9.00 40.63 -2.83
N LEU A 345 -9.03 41.64 -3.69
CA LEU A 345 -9.69 41.57 -4.98
C LEU A 345 -8.70 40.94 -5.98
N ARG A 346 -9.11 39.86 -6.64
CA ARG A 346 -8.32 39.18 -7.67
C ARG A 346 -8.88 39.47 -9.06
N SER A 347 -7.98 39.69 -10.02
CA SER A 347 -8.31 39.81 -11.44
C SER A 347 -8.05 38.48 -12.16
N TYR A 348 -8.79 38.19 -13.23
CA TYR A 348 -8.52 37.04 -14.11
C TYR A 348 -7.08 37.01 -14.64
N ARG A 349 -6.43 38.18 -14.76
CA ARG A 349 -5.02 38.29 -15.22
C ARG A 349 -4.01 37.75 -14.21
N GLU A 350 -4.40 37.59 -12.96
CA GLU A 350 -3.57 37.03 -11.90
C GLU A 350 -3.65 35.50 -11.86
N LEU A 351 -4.66 34.91 -12.53
CA LEU A 351 -4.81 33.45 -12.60
C LEU A 351 -3.89 32.85 -13.69
N PRO A 352 -3.30 31.69 -13.43
CA PRO A 352 -3.46 30.82 -12.26
C PRO A 352 -2.71 31.33 -11.01
N VAL A 353 -3.35 31.27 -9.85
CA VAL A 353 -2.74 31.51 -8.54
C VAL A 353 -2.37 30.15 -7.93
N ARG A 354 -1.10 29.92 -7.61
CA ARG A 354 -0.60 28.62 -7.12
C ARG A 354 -0.08 28.75 -5.71
N PHE A 355 -0.79 28.21 -4.73
CA PHE A 355 -0.36 28.13 -3.35
C PHE A 355 0.18 26.75 -3.01
N ALA A 356 1.21 26.71 -2.16
CA ALA A 356 1.77 25.48 -1.61
C ALA A 356 1.97 25.64 -0.08
N GLU A 357 1.73 24.59 0.67
CA GLU A 357 1.91 24.56 2.11
C GLU A 357 2.49 23.21 2.56
N PHE A 358 3.49 23.24 3.43
CA PHE A 358 3.86 22.07 4.24
C PHE A 358 2.96 22.05 5.47
N GLY A 359 1.69 21.77 5.24
CA GLY A 359 0.64 21.89 6.25
C GLY A 359 0.55 20.65 7.14
N LYS A 360 0.67 20.86 8.46
CA LYS A 360 0.41 19.79 9.41
C LYS A 360 -1.08 19.62 9.62
N VAL A 361 -1.58 18.43 9.34
CA VAL A 361 -3.00 18.07 9.43
C VAL A 361 -3.20 16.89 10.38
N HIS A 362 -4.41 16.79 10.93
CA HIS A 362 -4.74 15.76 11.90
C HIS A 362 -6.04 15.06 11.48
N ARG A 363 -6.00 13.72 11.46
CA ARG A 363 -7.15 12.87 11.14
C ARG A 363 -7.29 11.79 12.18
N TYR A 364 -8.48 11.64 12.75
CA TYR A 364 -8.75 10.57 13.71
C TYR A 364 -8.91 9.24 12.98
N GLU A 365 -7.77 8.55 12.79
CA GLU A 365 -7.75 7.19 12.26
C GLU A 365 -8.03 6.19 13.40
N PRO A 366 -8.83 5.12 13.16
CA PRO A 366 -9.03 4.07 14.16
C PRO A 366 -7.71 3.43 14.57
N SER A 367 -7.57 3.06 15.85
CA SER A 367 -6.31 2.50 16.38
C SER A 367 -5.84 1.27 15.61
N GLY A 368 -6.78 0.40 15.18
CA GLY A 368 -6.45 -0.81 14.41
C GLY A 368 -5.97 -0.54 12.96
N ALA A 369 -6.12 0.69 12.47
CA ALA A 369 -5.66 1.09 11.14
C ALA A 369 -4.26 1.72 11.16
N LEU A 370 -3.71 2.08 12.34
CA LEU A 370 -2.40 2.71 12.46
C LEU A 370 -1.29 1.74 12.07
N HIS A 371 -0.32 2.23 11.27
CA HIS A 371 0.79 1.42 10.79
C HIS A 371 2.08 2.23 10.59
N GLY A 372 2.90 2.32 11.63
CA GLY A 372 4.17 3.05 11.58
C GLY A 372 3.99 4.47 11.02
N LEU A 373 4.84 4.86 10.06
CA LEU A 373 4.71 6.12 9.31
C LEU A 373 3.72 6.03 8.15
N MET A 374 3.30 4.83 7.72
CA MET A 374 2.41 4.63 6.58
C MET A 374 0.98 5.13 6.83
N ARG A 375 0.51 5.00 8.06
CA ARG A 375 -0.81 5.48 8.48
C ARG A 375 -0.78 6.03 9.89
N VAL A 376 -0.82 7.34 9.99
CA VAL A 376 -0.68 8.15 11.20
C VAL A 376 -1.91 9.03 11.40
N ARG A 377 -2.03 9.64 12.58
CA ARG A 377 -3.08 10.62 12.90
C ARG A 377 -2.64 12.06 12.70
N ALA A 378 -1.35 12.33 12.85
CA ALA A 378 -0.74 13.64 12.63
C ALA A 378 0.34 13.53 11.56
N PHE A 379 0.22 14.27 10.47
CA PHE A 379 1.16 14.23 9.35
C PHE A 379 1.26 15.56 8.63
N THR A 380 2.37 15.74 7.91
CA THR A 380 2.64 16.93 7.11
C THR A 380 2.40 16.60 5.64
N GLN A 381 1.58 17.42 4.96
CA GLN A 381 1.37 17.30 3.52
C GLN A 381 2.19 18.36 2.77
N ASP A 382 2.73 17.97 1.61
CA ASP A 382 3.21 18.90 0.59
C ASP A 382 2.05 19.40 -0.26
N ASP A 383 1.05 19.96 0.38
CA ASP A 383 -0.23 20.30 -0.20
C ASP A 383 -0.15 21.55 -1.09
N GLY A 384 -0.97 21.59 -2.12
CA GLY A 384 -1.05 22.75 -2.98
C GLY A 384 -2.39 22.90 -3.66
N HIS A 385 -2.79 24.16 -3.83
CA HIS A 385 -4.05 24.54 -4.45
C HIS A 385 -3.81 25.58 -5.54
N VAL A 386 -4.30 25.27 -6.74
CA VAL A 386 -4.19 26.16 -7.89
C VAL A 386 -5.57 26.67 -8.24
N PHE A 387 -5.75 27.99 -8.16
CA PHE A 387 -6.99 28.66 -8.54
C PHE A 387 -6.88 29.08 -9.99
N VAL A 388 -7.81 28.61 -10.81
CA VAL A 388 -7.77 28.72 -12.28
C VAL A 388 -9.13 29.15 -12.84
N THR A 389 -9.14 29.65 -14.08
CA THR A 389 -10.34 29.71 -14.90
C THR A 389 -10.65 28.32 -15.49
N GLU A 390 -11.86 28.08 -16.00
CA GLU A 390 -12.22 26.78 -16.57
C GLU A 390 -11.33 26.39 -17.77
N ASP A 391 -10.96 27.34 -18.61
CA ASP A 391 -10.07 27.11 -19.77
C ASP A 391 -8.61 26.79 -19.40
N GLN A 392 -8.19 27.13 -18.18
CA GLN A 392 -6.85 26.81 -17.67
C GLN A 392 -6.73 25.41 -17.04
N ILE A 393 -7.85 24.71 -16.78
CA ILE A 393 -7.84 23.40 -16.08
C ILE A 393 -6.90 22.40 -16.78
N THR A 394 -7.04 22.25 -18.09
CA THR A 394 -6.27 21.26 -18.85
C THR A 394 -4.77 21.56 -18.81
N SER A 395 -4.38 22.81 -19.09
CA SER A 395 -2.96 23.20 -19.11
C SER A 395 -2.28 23.05 -17.75
N GLU A 396 -2.94 23.46 -16.68
CA GLU A 396 -2.42 23.35 -15.32
C GLU A 396 -2.37 21.89 -14.86
N SER A 397 -3.39 21.08 -15.16
CA SER A 397 -3.40 19.66 -14.84
C SER A 397 -2.27 18.89 -15.53
N VAL A 398 -1.99 19.20 -16.80
CA VAL A 398 -0.86 18.62 -17.55
C VAL A 398 0.48 19.03 -16.91
N ALA A 399 0.64 20.30 -16.53
CA ALA A 399 1.85 20.79 -15.88
C ALA A 399 2.10 20.11 -14.52
N ILE A 400 1.05 19.99 -13.70
CA ILE A 400 1.09 19.31 -12.40
C ILE A 400 1.46 17.84 -12.57
N THR A 401 0.83 17.15 -13.51
CA THR A 401 1.11 15.72 -13.76
C THR A 401 2.56 15.48 -14.16
N LYS A 402 3.08 16.29 -15.10
CA LYS A 402 4.49 16.21 -15.51
C LYS A 402 5.43 16.46 -14.32
N LEU A 403 5.12 17.43 -13.49
CA LEU A 403 5.91 17.75 -12.29
C LEU A 403 5.93 16.58 -11.30
N ILE A 404 4.77 15.93 -11.04
CA ILE A 404 4.67 14.76 -10.18
C ILE A 404 5.57 13.62 -10.70
N LEU A 405 5.43 13.27 -11.97
CA LEU A 405 6.19 12.17 -12.58
C LEU A 405 7.71 12.45 -12.62
N ASP A 406 8.10 13.70 -12.81
CA ASP A 406 9.50 14.10 -12.81
C ASP A 406 10.12 14.03 -11.40
N ILE A 407 9.35 14.46 -10.38
CA ILE A 407 9.75 14.32 -8.96
C ILE A 407 9.96 12.85 -8.62
N TYR A 408 9.06 11.96 -8.98
CA TYR A 408 9.19 10.53 -8.63
C TYR A 408 10.43 9.88 -9.24
N ARG A 409 10.80 10.28 -10.46
CA ARG A 409 12.06 9.84 -11.08
C ARG A 409 13.31 10.29 -10.30
N ASP A 410 13.29 11.48 -9.69
CA ASP A 410 14.39 11.95 -8.84
C ASP A 410 14.60 11.06 -7.59
N PHE A 411 13.54 10.35 -7.14
CA PHE A 411 13.59 9.42 -6.01
C PHE A 411 13.78 7.95 -6.42
N GLY A 412 13.92 7.69 -7.74
CA GLY A 412 14.20 6.34 -8.26
C GLY A 412 12.94 5.53 -8.57
N PHE A 413 11.75 6.14 -8.61
CA PHE A 413 10.51 5.47 -9.02
C PHE A 413 10.27 5.67 -10.52
N GLU A 414 10.58 4.64 -11.30
CA GLU A 414 10.39 4.67 -12.76
C GLU A 414 8.98 4.23 -13.18
N GLU A 415 8.39 3.29 -12.43
CA GLU A 415 7.05 2.77 -12.66
C GLU A 415 6.03 3.49 -11.77
N VAL A 416 5.13 4.24 -12.38
CA VAL A 416 4.03 4.93 -11.70
C VAL A 416 2.72 4.54 -12.37
N ALA A 417 1.87 3.83 -11.64
CA ALA A 417 0.52 3.53 -12.11
C ALA A 417 -0.41 4.72 -11.79
N ILE A 418 -1.24 5.11 -12.77
CA ILE A 418 -2.20 6.20 -12.59
C ILE A 418 -3.61 5.62 -12.55
N LYS A 419 -4.43 6.07 -11.58
CA LYS A 419 -5.81 5.67 -11.44
C LYS A 419 -6.70 6.91 -11.49
N PHE A 420 -7.77 6.83 -12.26
CA PHE A 420 -8.83 7.84 -12.30
C PHE A 420 -9.93 7.39 -11.32
N ALA A 421 -10.14 8.15 -10.26
CA ALA A 421 -11.17 7.90 -9.27
C ALA A 421 -12.35 8.85 -9.51
N ASP A 422 -13.50 8.28 -9.87
CA ASP A 422 -14.73 8.98 -10.20
C ASP A 422 -15.57 9.28 -8.95
N ARG A 423 -16.76 9.84 -9.15
CA ARG A 423 -17.68 10.32 -8.11
C ARG A 423 -18.04 9.25 -7.07
N PRO A 424 -17.85 9.54 -5.76
CA PRO A 424 -18.29 8.65 -4.69
C PRO A 424 -19.79 8.78 -4.41
N PRO A 425 -20.42 7.77 -3.74
CA PRO A 425 -21.84 7.87 -3.33
C PRO A 425 -22.13 9.05 -2.41
N LYS A 426 -21.23 9.35 -1.46
CA LYS A 426 -21.33 10.51 -0.58
C LYS A 426 -20.48 11.65 -1.15
N ARG A 427 -21.13 12.71 -1.65
CA ARG A 427 -20.45 13.83 -2.29
C ARG A 427 -21.20 15.15 -2.12
N VAL A 428 -20.54 16.27 -2.41
CA VAL A 428 -21.14 17.60 -2.53
C VAL A 428 -21.30 17.96 -4.02
N GLY A 429 -22.20 18.89 -4.34
CA GLY A 429 -22.51 19.27 -5.71
C GLY A 429 -23.52 18.34 -6.39
N ASP A 430 -24.10 18.81 -7.48
CA ASP A 430 -25.02 18.06 -8.32
C ASP A 430 -24.28 17.24 -9.41
N ASP A 431 -25.01 16.39 -10.12
CA ASP A 431 -24.42 15.54 -11.16
C ASP A 431 -23.82 16.34 -12.32
N ALA A 432 -24.41 17.50 -12.67
CA ALA A 432 -23.90 18.35 -13.75
C ALA A 432 -22.52 18.94 -13.44
N ILE A 433 -22.28 19.31 -12.18
CA ILE A 433 -20.95 19.77 -11.72
C ILE A 433 -19.94 18.63 -11.81
N TRP A 434 -20.32 17.43 -11.40
CA TRP A 434 -19.47 16.23 -11.47
C TRP A 434 -19.17 15.82 -12.90
N ASP A 435 -20.16 15.86 -13.82
CA ASP A 435 -19.96 15.56 -15.24
C ASP A 435 -18.91 16.51 -15.85
N ARG A 436 -18.96 17.80 -15.52
CA ARG A 436 -17.97 18.79 -15.97
C ARG A 436 -16.57 18.54 -15.39
N ALA A 437 -16.49 18.25 -14.09
CA ALA A 437 -15.21 18.01 -13.43
C ALA A 437 -14.53 16.74 -13.95
N GLU A 438 -15.29 15.65 -14.11
CA GLU A 438 -14.78 14.39 -14.68
C GLU A 438 -14.36 14.55 -16.14
N ALA A 439 -15.16 15.23 -16.97
CA ALA A 439 -14.81 15.52 -18.36
C ALA A 439 -13.53 16.37 -18.46
N ALA A 440 -13.36 17.39 -17.60
CA ALA A 440 -12.17 18.23 -17.60
C ALA A 440 -10.92 17.45 -17.19
N LEU A 441 -11.02 16.57 -16.18
CA LEU A 441 -9.90 15.73 -15.74
C LEU A 441 -9.54 14.64 -16.78
N THR A 442 -10.55 14.07 -17.47
CA THR A 442 -10.34 13.15 -18.59
C THR A 442 -9.60 13.85 -19.73
N ALA A 443 -10.08 15.02 -20.16
CA ALA A 443 -9.42 15.79 -21.22
C ALA A 443 -7.97 16.17 -20.86
N ALA A 444 -7.71 16.48 -19.60
CA ALA A 444 -6.36 16.74 -19.11
C ALA A 444 -5.46 15.50 -19.15
N SER A 445 -6.00 14.33 -18.83
CA SER A 445 -5.28 13.04 -18.88
C SER A 445 -4.92 12.68 -20.32
N ASP A 446 -5.87 12.84 -21.26
CA ASP A 446 -5.65 12.61 -22.69
C ASP A 446 -4.59 13.56 -23.25
N ALA A 447 -4.68 14.85 -22.91
CA ALA A 447 -3.72 15.87 -23.32
C ALA A 447 -2.30 15.63 -22.76
N ALA A 448 -2.21 15.02 -21.58
CA ALA A 448 -0.94 14.62 -20.99
C ALA A 448 -0.38 13.30 -21.55
N GLY A 449 -1.15 12.57 -22.35
CA GLY A 449 -0.79 11.25 -22.87
C GLY A 449 -0.65 10.18 -21.79
N ILE A 450 -1.56 10.20 -20.79
CA ILE A 450 -1.50 9.32 -19.64
C ILE A 450 -2.44 8.14 -19.82
N ASP A 451 -1.90 6.93 -19.69
CA ASP A 451 -2.71 5.74 -19.51
C ASP A 451 -3.13 5.60 -18.05
N TYR A 452 -4.42 5.41 -17.80
CA TYR A 452 -4.95 5.22 -16.45
C TYR A 452 -5.97 4.07 -16.38
N SER A 453 -6.10 3.49 -15.21
CA SER A 453 -7.20 2.59 -14.86
C SER A 453 -8.28 3.33 -14.07
N VAL A 454 -9.54 2.89 -14.20
CA VAL A 454 -10.66 3.51 -13.46
C VAL A 454 -10.81 2.86 -12.08
N ASN A 455 -10.84 3.72 -11.05
CA ASN A 455 -11.10 3.35 -9.66
C ASN A 455 -12.48 3.91 -9.22
N LYS A 456 -13.53 3.12 -9.47
CA LYS A 456 -14.93 3.56 -9.33
C LYS A 456 -15.30 3.91 -7.90
N GLY A 457 -15.89 5.11 -7.72
CA GLY A 457 -16.46 5.57 -6.44
C GLY A 457 -15.43 6.04 -5.42
N GLU A 458 -14.15 6.15 -5.79
CA GLU A 458 -13.06 6.48 -4.88
C GLU A 458 -12.59 7.95 -4.98
N GLY A 459 -13.31 8.79 -5.71
CA GLY A 459 -13.08 10.23 -5.78
C GLY A 459 -13.18 10.91 -4.42
N ALA A 460 -12.66 12.14 -4.30
CA ALA A 460 -12.88 12.94 -3.12
C ALA A 460 -14.36 13.38 -3.06
N PHE A 461 -14.86 13.68 -1.86
CA PHE A 461 -16.27 14.09 -1.74
C PHE A 461 -16.60 15.39 -2.48
N TYR A 462 -15.60 16.16 -2.90
CA TYR A 462 -15.73 17.46 -3.59
C TYR A 462 -15.32 17.42 -5.07
N GLY A 463 -14.63 16.36 -5.54
CA GLY A 463 -14.21 16.26 -6.94
C GLY A 463 -13.53 14.95 -7.32
N PRO A 464 -13.49 14.63 -8.62
CA PRO A 464 -12.75 13.48 -9.15
C PRO A 464 -11.25 13.70 -8.99
N LYS A 465 -10.48 12.59 -8.99
CA LYS A 465 -9.04 12.66 -8.79
C LYS A 465 -8.24 11.70 -9.68
N LEU A 466 -7.04 12.10 -10.05
CA LEU A 466 -5.97 11.20 -10.46
C LEU A 466 -5.16 10.80 -9.22
N GLU A 467 -4.93 9.52 -9.07
CA GLU A 467 -4.08 8.93 -8.04
C GLU A 467 -2.80 8.41 -8.67
N PHE A 468 -1.66 8.83 -8.14
CA PHE A 468 -0.36 8.37 -8.58
C PHE A 468 0.15 7.32 -7.60
N VAL A 469 0.31 6.10 -8.10
CA VAL A 469 0.66 4.91 -7.32
C VAL A 469 2.10 4.51 -7.65
N LEU A 470 2.96 4.58 -6.67
CA LEU A 470 4.36 4.17 -6.76
C LEU A 470 4.48 2.67 -6.56
N ARG A 471 5.32 2.02 -7.37
CA ARG A 471 5.72 0.63 -7.14
C ARG A 471 7.11 0.58 -6.52
N ASP A 472 7.23 -0.06 -5.36
CA ASP A 472 8.51 -0.18 -4.68
C ASP A 472 9.40 -1.30 -5.24
N ALA A 473 10.64 -1.40 -4.75
CA ALA A 473 11.64 -2.36 -5.22
C ALA A 473 11.26 -3.85 -5.05
N ILE A 474 10.20 -4.15 -4.31
CA ILE A 474 9.67 -5.52 -4.12
C ILE A 474 8.27 -5.70 -4.69
N GLY A 475 7.83 -4.75 -5.51
CA GLY A 475 6.59 -4.83 -6.30
C GLY A 475 5.30 -4.47 -5.54
N ARG A 476 5.38 -3.75 -4.40
CA ARG A 476 4.18 -3.27 -3.67
C ARG A 476 3.77 -1.90 -4.21
N ASP A 477 2.47 -1.69 -4.29
CA ASP A 477 1.86 -0.45 -4.76
C ASP A 477 1.54 0.50 -3.59
N TRP A 478 1.92 1.79 -3.74
CA TRP A 478 1.74 2.83 -2.74
C TRP A 478 1.13 4.09 -3.36
N GLN A 479 -0.09 4.42 -3.00
CA GLN A 479 -0.70 5.69 -3.40
C GLN A 479 -0.03 6.85 -2.66
N CYS A 480 0.51 7.81 -3.39
CA CYS A 480 1.17 9.01 -2.88
C CYS A 480 0.59 10.29 -3.45
N GLY A 481 0.88 10.63 -4.69
CA GLY A 481 0.44 11.85 -5.32
C GLY A 481 -1.03 11.84 -5.71
N THR A 482 -1.61 13.03 -5.77
CA THR A 482 -2.98 13.25 -6.24
C THR A 482 -3.09 14.55 -7.02
N LEU A 483 -3.98 14.56 -8.00
CA LEU A 483 -4.49 15.76 -8.66
C LEU A 483 -6.02 15.67 -8.70
N GLN A 484 -6.71 16.71 -8.22
CA GLN A 484 -8.17 16.70 -8.09
C GLN A 484 -8.74 18.00 -8.67
N VAL A 485 -9.88 17.90 -9.34
CA VAL A 485 -10.60 19.05 -9.90
C VAL A 485 -11.83 19.33 -9.04
N ASP A 486 -11.88 20.52 -8.46
CA ASP A 486 -12.93 20.95 -7.55
C ASP A 486 -13.64 22.20 -8.08
N LEU A 487 -14.90 22.02 -8.44
CA LEU A 487 -15.84 23.06 -8.86
C LEU A 487 -16.79 23.48 -7.73
N ASN A 488 -16.67 22.90 -6.54
CA ASN A 488 -17.63 23.04 -5.44
C ASN A 488 -17.14 23.95 -4.31
N MET A 489 -15.94 23.70 -3.79
CA MET A 489 -15.47 24.35 -2.56
C MET A 489 -15.24 25.86 -2.70
N PRO A 490 -14.69 26.39 -3.80
CA PRO A 490 -14.53 27.83 -3.96
C PRO A 490 -15.85 28.57 -3.89
N GLU A 491 -16.91 28.06 -4.52
CA GLU A 491 -18.27 28.66 -4.47
C GLU A 491 -18.84 28.60 -3.05
N ARG A 492 -18.79 27.44 -2.40
CA ARG A 492 -19.28 27.22 -1.03
C ARG A 492 -18.66 28.17 -0.02
N LEU A 493 -17.39 28.49 -0.21
CA LEU A 493 -16.62 29.42 0.64
C LEU A 493 -16.69 30.87 0.12
N GLY A 494 -17.41 31.15 -0.97
CA GLY A 494 -17.60 32.48 -1.54
C GLY A 494 -16.33 33.09 -2.13
N ALA A 495 -15.48 32.27 -2.73
CA ALA A 495 -14.31 32.74 -3.48
C ALA A 495 -14.73 33.24 -4.86
N TYR A 496 -14.15 34.38 -5.29
CA TYR A 496 -14.41 34.92 -6.62
C TYR A 496 -13.18 35.70 -7.13
N TYR A 497 -13.12 35.86 -8.43
CA TYR A 497 -12.23 36.80 -9.14
C TYR A 497 -13.06 37.70 -10.05
N ILE A 498 -12.47 38.77 -10.57
CA ILE A 498 -13.12 39.68 -11.53
C ILE A 498 -12.63 39.28 -12.94
N ASP A 499 -13.60 38.96 -13.80
CA ASP A 499 -13.35 38.64 -15.20
C ASP A 499 -13.06 39.86 -16.08
N GLU A 500 -12.84 39.68 -17.37
CA GLU A 500 -12.56 40.72 -18.36
C GLU A 500 -13.74 41.68 -18.59
N HIS A 501 -14.95 41.26 -18.21
CA HIS A 501 -16.16 42.02 -18.28
C HIS A 501 -16.53 42.71 -16.96
N SER A 502 -15.60 42.73 -15.98
CA SER A 502 -15.82 43.25 -14.63
C SER A 502 -16.89 42.50 -13.81
N ALA A 503 -17.22 41.27 -14.22
CA ALA A 503 -18.14 40.42 -13.49
C ALA A 503 -17.41 39.51 -12.48
N LYS A 504 -18.10 39.19 -11.38
CA LYS A 504 -17.61 38.19 -10.41
C LYS A 504 -17.77 36.79 -10.98
N ARG A 505 -16.69 36.01 -10.94
CA ARG A 505 -16.65 34.61 -11.34
C ARG A 505 -16.03 33.74 -10.23
N THR A 506 -16.58 32.57 -10.02
CA THR A 506 -15.98 31.56 -9.12
C THR A 506 -14.81 30.89 -9.81
N PRO A 507 -13.61 30.81 -9.20
CA PRO A 507 -12.52 30.04 -9.76
C PRO A 507 -12.76 28.54 -9.61
N VAL A 508 -12.14 27.76 -10.49
CA VAL A 508 -11.95 26.31 -10.27
C VAL A 508 -10.73 26.12 -9.38
N MET A 509 -10.76 25.16 -8.48
CA MET A 509 -9.62 24.84 -7.64
C MET A 509 -9.06 23.46 -7.99
N LEU A 510 -7.78 23.40 -8.32
CA LEU A 510 -7.06 22.16 -8.48
C LEU A 510 -6.32 21.86 -7.17
N HIS A 511 -6.62 20.72 -6.55
CA HIS A 511 -5.86 20.23 -5.40
C HIS A 511 -4.77 19.30 -5.88
N ARG A 512 -3.56 19.47 -5.36
CA ARG A 512 -2.47 18.57 -5.67
C ARG A 512 -1.62 18.25 -4.44
N ALA A 513 -1.13 17.03 -4.39
CA ALA A 513 -0.04 16.63 -3.52
C ALA A 513 0.93 15.78 -4.36
N MET A 514 2.24 15.93 -4.15
CA MET A 514 3.27 15.15 -4.82
C MET A 514 3.66 13.94 -3.96
N PHE A 515 4.15 14.19 -2.75
CA PHE A 515 4.43 13.14 -1.78
C PHE A 515 3.18 12.64 -1.07
N GLY A 516 2.15 13.49 -0.94
CA GLY A 516 1.01 13.29 -0.07
C GLY A 516 1.39 13.55 1.39
N SER A 517 1.49 12.51 2.22
CA SER A 517 2.08 12.61 3.55
C SER A 517 3.59 12.42 3.47
N LEU A 518 4.37 13.36 4.01
CA LEU A 518 5.83 13.26 4.06
C LEU A 518 6.25 12.07 4.92
N GLU A 519 5.52 11.78 6.01
CA GLU A 519 5.75 10.62 6.87
C GLU A 519 5.61 9.32 6.07
N ARG A 520 4.52 9.17 5.32
CA ARG A 520 4.27 8.00 4.49
C ARG A 520 5.29 7.89 3.35
N PHE A 521 5.61 8.98 2.69
CA PHE A 521 6.60 8.99 1.62
C PHE A 521 7.99 8.60 2.13
N LEU A 522 8.39 9.10 3.31
CA LEU A 522 9.65 8.69 3.95
C LEU A 522 9.66 7.20 4.29
N ALA A 523 8.54 6.65 4.78
CA ALA A 523 8.43 5.21 5.01
C ALA A 523 8.67 4.41 3.71
N ILE A 524 8.01 4.83 2.62
CA ILE A 524 8.17 4.21 1.30
C ILE A 524 9.63 4.27 0.83
N LEU A 525 10.29 5.41 0.99
CA LEU A 525 11.71 5.57 0.64
C LEU A 525 12.61 4.64 1.47
N LEU A 526 12.37 4.55 2.79
CA LEU A 526 13.13 3.66 3.67
C LEU A 526 12.97 2.20 3.24
N GLU A 527 11.77 1.77 2.88
CA GLU A 527 11.50 0.41 2.43
C GLU A 527 12.02 0.16 1.01
N HIS A 528 11.85 1.11 0.09
CA HIS A 528 12.36 1.02 -1.28
C HIS A 528 13.88 0.86 -1.29
N HIS A 529 14.60 1.72 -0.61
CA HIS A 529 16.06 1.70 -0.51
C HIS A 529 16.61 0.75 0.55
N ALA A 530 15.76 -0.02 1.25
CA ALA A 530 16.17 -0.83 2.42
C ALA A 530 17.01 -0.02 3.42
N GLY A 531 16.65 1.27 3.63
CA GLY A 531 17.36 2.24 4.47
C GLY A 531 18.68 2.77 3.90
N ARG A 532 19.11 2.34 2.72
CA ARG A 532 20.31 2.83 2.03
C ARG A 532 19.99 4.06 1.20
N LEU A 533 19.49 5.11 1.84
CA LEU A 533 19.13 6.35 1.17
C LEU A 533 20.30 6.87 0.30
N PRO A 534 20.00 7.51 -0.86
CA PRO A 534 21.04 8.20 -1.63
C PRO A 534 21.73 9.28 -0.80
N ALA A 535 22.97 9.63 -1.12
CA ALA A 535 23.80 10.51 -0.30
C ALA A 535 23.14 11.87 -0.01
N TRP A 536 22.40 12.42 -0.97
CA TRP A 536 21.72 13.72 -0.81
C TRP A 536 20.58 13.68 0.23
N LEU A 537 19.97 12.52 0.49
CA LEU A 537 18.96 12.29 1.54
C LEU A 537 19.56 11.75 2.84
N SER A 538 20.73 11.13 2.81
CA SER A 538 21.32 10.49 4.00
C SER A 538 21.54 11.49 5.13
N PRO A 539 21.14 11.17 6.38
CA PRO A 539 21.33 12.08 7.52
C PRO A 539 22.82 12.30 7.84
N VAL A 540 23.65 11.30 7.56
CA VAL A 540 25.11 11.36 7.60
C VAL A 540 25.60 10.91 6.22
N GLN A 541 26.32 11.78 5.52
CA GLN A 541 26.78 11.54 4.15
C GLN A 541 28.14 10.84 4.11
N ALA A 542 28.99 11.19 5.06
CA ALA A 542 30.28 10.55 5.22
C ALA A 542 30.68 10.49 6.70
N VAL A 543 31.50 9.53 7.06
CA VAL A 543 32.16 9.46 8.37
C VAL A 543 33.67 9.36 8.18
N LEU A 544 34.41 10.21 8.90
CA LEU A 544 35.86 10.22 8.93
C LEU A 544 36.38 9.45 10.15
N MET A 545 37.29 8.52 9.94
CA MET A 545 37.80 7.61 10.97
C MET A 545 39.30 7.71 11.07
N SER A 546 39.82 7.90 12.27
CA SER A 546 41.23 7.73 12.58
C SER A 546 41.57 6.24 12.77
N ILE A 547 42.78 5.81 12.38
CA ILE A 547 43.29 4.46 12.68
C ILE A 547 43.76 4.41 14.14
N THR A 548 44.46 5.48 14.58
CA THR A 548 44.93 5.70 15.98
C THR A 548 44.61 7.12 16.40
N ASP A 549 44.91 7.46 17.65
CA ASP A 549 44.82 8.81 18.23
C ASP A 549 45.74 9.85 17.54
N ARG A 550 46.86 9.41 16.95
CA ARG A 550 47.80 10.30 16.24
C ARG A 550 47.20 11.06 15.06
N GLN A 551 46.15 10.55 14.46
CA GLN A 551 45.49 11.19 13.33
C GLN A 551 44.26 12.03 13.73
N GLU A 552 43.93 12.15 15.02
CA GLU A 552 42.73 12.87 15.49
C GLU A 552 42.67 14.32 15.01
N ASP A 553 43.74 15.07 15.13
CA ASP A 553 43.80 16.48 14.73
C ASP A 553 43.53 16.63 13.22
N TYR A 554 44.10 15.74 12.42
CA TYR A 554 43.84 15.71 10.97
C TYR A 554 42.36 15.41 10.66
N VAL A 555 41.79 14.38 11.28
CA VAL A 555 40.40 14.00 11.10
C VAL A 555 39.45 15.10 11.54
N ARG A 556 39.68 15.72 12.69
CA ARG A 556 38.89 16.87 13.18
C ARG A 556 38.91 18.03 12.19
N ARG A 557 40.11 18.44 11.75
CA ARG A 557 40.29 19.52 10.78
C ARG A 557 39.56 19.27 9.48
N ILE A 558 39.68 18.05 8.90
CA ILE A 558 39.00 17.73 7.64
C ILE A 558 37.46 17.63 7.85
N THR A 559 37.02 17.09 8.98
CA THR A 559 35.57 17.05 9.32
C THR A 559 35.00 18.46 9.38
N GLU A 560 35.71 19.41 10.05
CA GLU A 560 35.28 20.81 10.14
C GLU A 560 35.24 21.48 8.76
N ILE A 561 36.22 21.23 7.89
CA ILE A 561 36.23 21.76 6.52
C ILE A 561 34.98 21.27 5.76
N LEU A 562 34.65 19.97 5.83
CA LEU A 562 33.49 19.41 5.20
C LEU A 562 32.18 19.97 5.75
N GLN A 563 32.06 20.10 7.08
CA GLN A 563 30.89 20.69 7.74
C GLN A 563 30.68 22.16 7.36
N ASN A 564 31.76 22.95 7.29
CA ASN A 564 31.71 24.34 6.87
C ASN A 564 31.31 24.53 5.40
N GLN A 565 31.46 23.46 4.57
CA GLN A 565 30.96 23.41 3.20
C GLN A 565 29.50 22.94 3.10
N GLY A 566 28.84 22.70 4.24
CA GLY A 566 27.44 22.27 4.31
C GLY A 566 27.19 20.77 4.19
N PHE A 567 28.25 19.93 4.21
CA PHE A 567 28.08 18.48 4.20
C PHE A 567 27.75 17.94 5.59
N ARG A 568 26.89 16.93 5.65
CA ARG A 568 26.52 16.22 6.86
C ARG A 568 27.52 15.09 7.14
N VAL A 569 28.57 15.41 7.87
CA VAL A 569 29.67 14.48 8.16
C VAL A 569 29.89 14.35 9.66
N GLU A 570 30.30 13.15 10.09
CA GLU A 570 30.69 12.85 11.46
C GLU A 570 32.15 12.37 11.50
N SER A 571 32.79 12.45 12.66
CA SER A 571 34.11 11.85 12.91
C SER A 571 34.00 10.71 13.93
N ASP A 572 34.73 9.61 13.70
CA ASP A 572 34.85 8.52 14.67
C ASP A 572 36.32 8.39 15.13
N LEU A 573 36.56 8.99 16.29
CA LEU A 573 37.89 9.09 16.93
C LEU A 573 38.05 8.06 18.05
N ARG A 574 37.11 7.13 18.22
CA ARG A 574 37.19 6.09 19.26
C ARG A 574 38.47 5.26 19.09
N ASN A 575 39.03 4.83 20.21
CA ASN A 575 40.17 3.93 20.19
C ASN A 575 39.73 2.50 19.95
N GLU A 576 39.28 2.24 18.70
CA GLU A 576 38.78 0.96 18.22
C GLU A 576 39.46 0.57 16.89
N LYS A 577 39.53 -0.72 16.60
CA LYS A 577 40.08 -1.20 15.32
C LYS A 577 39.32 -0.60 14.14
N VAL A 578 40.03 -0.06 13.15
CA VAL A 578 39.42 0.59 11.98
C VAL A 578 38.43 -0.32 11.26
N GLY A 579 38.69 -1.64 11.18
CA GLY A 579 37.75 -2.61 10.60
C GLY A 579 36.43 -2.72 11.37
N PHE A 580 36.44 -2.55 12.70
CA PHE A 580 35.25 -2.48 13.53
C PHE A 580 34.45 -1.20 13.24
N LYS A 581 35.12 -0.04 13.21
CA LYS A 581 34.50 1.24 12.86
C LYS A 581 33.84 1.20 11.47
N ILE A 582 34.57 0.69 10.46
CA ILE A 582 34.05 0.51 9.10
C ILE A 582 32.77 -0.35 9.10
N ARG A 583 32.80 -1.51 9.78
CA ARG A 583 31.64 -2.39 9.87
C ARG A 583 30.45 -1.71 10.54
N GLU A 584 30.67 -1.00 11.65
CA GLU A 584 29.61 -0.30 12.38
C GLU A 584 28.93 0.75 11.50
N HIS A 585 29.72 1.62 10.83
CA HIS A 585 29.18 2.66 9.96
C HIS A 585 28.56 2.10 8.66
N THR A 586 29.02 0.95 8.16
CA THR A 586 28.36 0.22 7.07
C THR A 586 26.98 -0.28 7.51
N LEU A 587 26.84 -0.81 8.74
CA LEU A 587 25.54 -1.22 9.29
C LEU A 587 24.60 -0.02 9.51
N LYS A 588 25.15 1.15 9.87
CA LYS A 588 24.42 2.43 9.93
C LYS A 588 24.14 3.02 8.54
N ARG A 589 24.51 2.31 7.47
CA ARG A 589 24.21 2.65 6.07
C ARG A 589 24.77 4.00 5.60
N VAL A 590 25.85 4.48 6.23
CA VAL A 590 26.54 5.72 5.84
C VAL A 590 27.10 5.56 4.42
N PRO A 591 26.81 6.47 3.47
CA PRO A 591 27.25 6.35 2.08
C PRO A 591 28.75 6.22 1.90
N TYR A 592 29.54 7.09 2.57
CA TYR A 592 30.99 7.17 2.41
C TYR A 592 31.73 7.01 3.73
N LEU A 593 32.75 6.13 3.71
CA LEU A 593 33.60 5.79 4.84
C LEU A 593 35.02 6.28 4.52
N LEU A 594 35.49 7.30 5.23
CA LEU A 594 36.75 7.96 5.00
C LEU A 594 37.73 7.56 6.10
N VAL A 595 38.90 7.03 5.74
CA VAL A 595 39.91 6.55 6.68
C VAL A 595 41.17 7.39 6.54
N ALA A 596 41.71 7.82 7.69
CA ALA A 596 43.00 8.49 7.76
C ALA A 596 43.98 7.72 8.67
N GLY A 597 45.06 7.25 8.08
CA GLY A 597 46.22 6.70 8.75
C GLY A 597 47.44 7.63 8.59
N ASP A 598 48.63 7.20 9.06
CA ASP A 598 49.86 7.97 8.96
C ASP A 598 50.21 8.36 7.51
N LYS A 599 49.93 7.47 6.55
CA LYS A 599 50.17 7.71 5.11
C LYS A 599 49.27 8.82 4.58
N GLU A 600 47.99 8.76 4.92
CA GLU A 600 46.98 9.75 4.48
C GLU A 600 47.30 11.13 5.08
N VAL A 601 47.66 11.18 6.35
CA VAL A 601 48.07 12.43 7.01
C VAL A 601 49.30 13.05 6.33
N ALA A 602 50.34 12.23 6.07
CA ALA A 602 51.58 12.71 5.44
C ALA A 602 51.35 13.21 3.99
N ALA A 603 50.44 12.57 3.27
CA ALA A 603 50.10 12.93 1.88
C ALA A 603 48.93 13.92 1.76
N ASN A 604 48.35 14.37 2.88
CA ASN A 604 47.11 15.16 2.93
C ASN A 604 45.99 14.56 2.10
N THR A 605 45.71 13.25 2.26
CA THR A 605 44.68 12.51 1.55
C THR A 605 43.75 11.79 2.49
N LEU A 606 42.68 11.17 1.93
CA LEU A 606 41.73 10.31 2.62
C LEU A 606 41.58 9.01 1.80
N SER A 607 41.62 7.86 2.46
CA SER A 607 41.21 6.59 1.83
C SER A 607 39.69 6.53 1.85
N VAL A 608 39.05 6.47 0.66
CA VAL A 608 37.59 6.59 0.49
C VAL A 608 37.01 5.22 0.15
N ARG A 609 36.02 4.80 0.94
CA ARG A 609 35.24 3.59 0.70
C ARG A 609 33.76 3.89 0.67
N THR A 610 33.03 3.13 -0.08
CA THR A 610 31.57 3.21 -0.11
C THR A 610 30.96 2.20 0.86
N ARG A 611 29.71 2.40 1.21
CA ARG A 611 28.93 1.43 2.02
C ARG A 611 28.73 0.07 1.34
N SER A 612 28.89 0.01 0.01
CA SER A 612 28.87 -1.26 -0.75
C SER A 612 30.16 -2.08 -0.58
N GLY A 613 31.21 -1.45 0.00
CA GLY A 613 32.53 -2.04 0.18
C GLY A 613 33.51 -1.73 -0.95
N LYS A 614 33.10 -0.96 -1.98
CA LYS A 614 33.97 -0.54 -3.08
C LYS A 614 35.03 0.44 -2.54
N ASP A 615 36.30 0.18 -2.83
CA ASP A 615 37.41 1.06 -2.53
C ASP A 615 37.61 2.05 -3.69
N LEU A 616 37.45 3.33 -3.41
CA LEU A 616 37.62 4.40 -4.40
C LEU A 616 39.05 4.96 -4.42
N GLY A 617 39.93 4.39 -3.60
CA GLY A 617 41.32 4.78 -3.48
C GLY A 617 41.53 5.99 -2.57
N SER A 618 42.76 6.51 -2.59
CA SER A 618 43.15 7.68 -1.83
C SER A 618 43.00 8.93 -2.68
N MET A 619 42.37 9.99 -2.12
CA MET A 619 42.19 11.28 -2.79
C MET A 619 42.37 12.44 -1.80
N VAL A 620 42.72 13.59 -2.31
CA VAL A 620 42.78 14.81 -1.50
C VAL A 620 41.38 15.28 -1.08
N PRO A 621 41.19 15.91 0.07
CA PRO A 621 39.88 16.33 0.56
C PRO A 621 39.10 17.18 -0.46
N GLU A 622 39.77 18.06 -1.20
CA GLU A 622 39.15 18.92 -2.22
C GLU A 622 38.51 18.12 -3.35
N THR A 623 39.15 17.06 -3.83
CA THR A 623 38.59 16.15 -4.85
C THR A 623 37.38 15.40 -4.32
N PHE A 624 37.41 14.95 -3.07
CA PHE A 624 36.25 14.31 -2.43
C PHE A 624 35.08 15.29 -2.33
N ILE A 625 35.33 16.53 -1.89
CA ILE A 625 34.33 17.60 -1.76
C ILE A 625 33.65 17.86 -3.12
N GLU A 626 34.45 18.04 -4.17
CA GLU A 626 33.94 18.34 -5.51
C GLU A 626 33.06 17.20 -6.04
N ARG A 627 33.54 15.97 -5.96
CA ARG A 627 32.80 14.79 -6.40
C ARG A 627 31.53 14.56 -5.59
N LEU A 628 31.57 14.70 -4.26
CA LEU A 628 30.38 14.59 -3.42
C LEU A 628 29.37 15.69 -3.77
N ARG A 629 29.82 16.93 -4.01
CA ARG A 629 28.93 18.04 -4.40
C ARG A 629 28.20 17.71 -5.69
N VAL A 630 28.90 17.24 -6.72
CA VAL A 630 28.31 16.82 -8.00
C VAL A 630 27.25 15.72 -7.81
N GLU A 631 27.53 14.73 -6.95
CA GLU A 631 26.55 13.68 -6.64
C GLU A 631 25.31 14.24 -5.94
N LEU A 632 25.49 15.12 -4.95
CA LEU A 632 24.36 15.72 -4.23
C LEU A 632 23.50 16.61 -5.14
N GLU A 633 24.12 17.43 -5.98
CA GLU A 633 23.44 18.32 -6.92
C GLU A 633 22.72 17.54 -8.02
N SER A 634 23.33 16.45 -8.50
CA SER A 634 22.71 15.56 -9.48
C SER A 634 21.63 14.65 -8.90
N ARG A 635 21.34 14.72 -7.58
CA ARG A 635 20.40 13.83 -6.88
C ARG A 635 20.79 12.34 -6.99
N GLY A 636 22.08 12.05 -7.04
CA GLY A 636 22.62 10.69 -7.16
C GLY A 636 22.64 10.13 -8.59
N ARG A 637 22.28 10.93 -9.60
CA ARG A 637 22.39 10.51 -11.02
C ARG A 637 23.86 10.37 -11.46
N GLN A 638 24.76 11.08 -10.81
CA GLN A 638 26.21 10.97 -10.95
C GLN A 638 26.77 10.60 -9.59
N SER A 639 27.11 9.33 -9.37
CA SER A 639 27.64 8.89 -8.09
C SER A 639 29.16 8.91 -8.06
N LEU A 640 29.75 8.99 -6.84
CA LEU A 640 31.20 8.82 -6.68
C LEU A 640 31.65 7.41 -7.10
N GLU A 641 30.73 6.46 -7.13
CA GLU A 641 31.05 5.07 -7.53
C GLU A 641 31.25 4.90 -9.04
N GLY A 642 30.90 5.89 -9.88
CA GLY A 642 30.99 5.90 -11.32
C GLY A 642 29.78 5.36 -12.02
#